data_0715311b6c4711bbe22a62b7b29e5deb
#
_entry.id   0715311b6c4711bbe22a62b7b29e5deb
#
_cell.length_a   1.000
_cell.length_b   1.000
_cell.length_c   1.000
_cell.angle_alpha   90.00
_cell.angle_beta   90.00
_cell.angle_gamma   90.00
#
_symmetry.space_group_name_H-M   'P 1'
#
loop_
_entity.id
_entity.type
_entity.pdbx_description
1 polymer ?
#
loop_
_entity_poly.entity_id
_entity_poly.type
_entity_poly.pdbx_seq_one_letter_code
_entity_poly.pdbx_strand_id
1 'polypeptide(L)'
;MSLGTPWACAAPSLGLGVQLVSATPSANSIPLVSDGNAAPLYVDKADHWGVMRAATDLQGDIDKVTGAKPALSTATANTRTAVIIGTLGHSALVDALVSAGKLDVKAMRGKWESFVIANVANPMPGVERALVIAGSDKRGTIYGIYEISEQIGVSPWYWWADVPVKKASALFVRAGAWVQGPPAVKYRGIFINDEEPALGKWSREKFGGGNSKMYTHMFELLLRLRANYLWPAMWTNAFNEDDPDNPRLADAYGIVMGTSHHEPMVRSHHEWLAHRRDYGNGEWNYATNEDGLKRFFRDGIRRNKAYESIVTMGMRGDGDTAMPDAGGLEANKKLIEKIIHDQQQILTEEMGVDQRQVPQLWALFTEVQKYYDAGLKVPDNVTLLFTDDNVGNLRRLPTPAERKRSGGSGIYFHMDMNGGPFSYKWLNSNPLPKIWEQMNLAQEYGANQIWIANVGDLKPLEVPIEFFLRLAWNPKGMGKDDIAGWTQRWAEREFGPQHAAEIADLVAKYAKYNAWRKPELVRPDTFSLVNYREAERVSEAWNALAKRATLLKTSIPADQQDAYYELVLHPILALSNYIDLQIAAGRNHLYAKQGRYAANTQAERVRALFKRDQDLSDFYNTQVAGGKWNHMMDQTHIGYRDWRSPPENVMPATSSVPAGAAGEFGVAIDGSDQAWPGGADVPTLPSFDSINKQRSYIDVFSKDGRPPRFTVDADKPWVKLSQAPAPDGSNDQRIWVDIDWTRVPVGSAQLGQITVSEGNQRVVVRSYATIAVGDETRAAAGAFGGQTGPIAFDAQDAVRNIPGKYARWEWLPDYGRGPGAMTVFPVTARTAPFADSPRLEYPVYFASAGTWQVDLVTAPTLDNYPGRELAVAVAIDDDTPQVARVFTPTTRADQTFLGKYHYKNTSENARTMRFTVKVPGPGKYDLKIIMVDPTIVVQKIVLYDSALPDSYFGPPSTPRNPPAH
;
A
#
# COMPACT_ATOMS: atom_id res chain seq x y z
N MET A 1 -26.63 -33.38 -16.54
CA MET A 1 -26.19 -32.53 -17.64
C MET A 1 -26.48 -31.08 -17.22
N SER A 2 -25.48 -30.44 -16.63
CA SER A 2 -25.53 -29.02 -16.28
C SER A 2 -25.08 -28.23 -17.51
N LEU A 3 -26.00 -27.49 -18.10
CA LEU A 3 -25.72 -26.53 -19.16
C LEU A 3 -24.88 -25.38 -18.54
N GLY A 4 -23.56 -25.46 -18.66
CA GLY A 4 -22.68 -24.34 -18.36
C GLY A 4 -23.01 -23.19 -19.29
N THR A 5 -23.43 -22.06 -18.72
CA THR A 5 -23.51 -20.77 -19.42
C THR A 5 -22.17 -20.46 -20.09
N PRO A 6 -22.12 -20.11 -21.37
CA PRO A 6 -20.86 -19.72 -22.01
C PRO A 6 -20.35 -18.46 -21.32
N TRP A 7 -19.17 -18.55 -20.70
CA TRP A 7 -18.46 -17.44 -20.11
C TRP A 7 -18.19 -16.39 -21.21
N ALA A 8 -18.69 -15.20 -21.02
CA ALA A 8 -18.33 -14.07 -21.87
C ALA A 8 -16.83 -13.87 -21.79
N CYS A 9 -16.15 -13.93 -22.93
CA CYS A 9 -14.72 -13.73 -23.02
C CYS A 9 -14.30 -12.35 -22.56
N ALA A 10 -13.20 -12.35 -21.84
CA ALA A 10 -12.27 -11.26 -21.56
C ALA A 10 -12.86 -10.02 -20.88
N ALA A 11 -12.47 -9.86 -19.59
CA ALA A 11 -12.48 -8.54 -18.95
C ALA A 11 -11.62 -7.57 -19.78
N PRO A 12 -11.94 -6.26 -19.79
CA PRO A 12 -11.09 -5.28 -20.46
C PRO A 12 -9.69 -5.31 -19.86
N SER A 13 -8.67 -5.30 -20.72
CA SER A 13 -7.27 -5.23 -20.30
C SER A 13 -7.04 -4.03 -19.38
N LEU A 14 -6.31 -4.22 -18.30
CA LEU A 14 -5.82 -3.13 -17.46
C LEU A 14 -4.76 -2.28 -18.18
N GLY A 15 -4.24 -2.77 -19.30
CA GLY A 15 -3.34 -2.04 -20.20
C GLY A 15 -4.04 -0.98 -21.03
N LEU A 16 -4.79 -1.41 -22.06
CA LEU A 16 -5.53 -0.50 -22.96
C LEU A 16 -6.78 0.12 -22.34
N GLY A 17 -7.36 -0.55 -21.35
CA GLY A 17 -8.63 -0.12 -20.78
C GLY A 17 -9.86 -0.33 -21.69
N VAL A 18 -9.66 -0.93 -22.86
CA VAL A 18 -10.71 -1.27 -23.84
C VAL A 18 -10.59 -2.74 -24.24
N GLN A 19 -11.72 -3.38 -24.48
CA GLN A 19 -11.77 -4.78 -24.90
C GLN A 19 -11.60 -4.85 -26.43
N LEU A 20 -10.52 -5.52 -26.87
CA LEU A 20 -10.23 -5.74 -28.30
C LEU A 20 -10.66 -7.13 -28.76
N VAL A 21 -10.60 -8.12 -27.88
CA VAL A 21 -10.81 -9.53 -28.23
C VAL A 21 -12.15 -10.01 -27.70
N SER A 22 -12.86 -10.81 -28.49
CA SER A 22 -14.10 -11.47 -28.08
C SER A 22 -14.15 -12.92 -28.59
N ALA A 23 -15.03 -13.77 -27.99
CA ALA A 23 -15.29 -15.13 -28.46
C ALA A 23 -16.23 -15.16 -29.67
N THR A 24 -16.92 -14.06 -29.96
CA THR A 24 -17.90 -13.96 -31.06
C THR A 24 -17.40 -12.98 -32.12
N PRO A 25 -17.62 -13.29 -33.43
CA PRO A 25 -17.22 -12.39 -34.49
C PRO A 25 -18.04 -11.09 -34.48
N SER A 26 -17.40 -9.98 -34.82
CA SER A 26 -18.04 -8.71 -35.13
C SER A 26 -17.70 -8.29 -36.57
N ALA A 27 -18.38 -7.23 -37.06
CA ALA A 27 -18.15 -6.73 -38.39
C ALA A 27 -16.67 -6.44 -38.63
N ASN A 28 -16.08 -7.06 -39.65
CA ASN A 28 -14.67 -6.93 -40.04
C ASN A 28 -13.64 -7.35 -38.96
N SER A 29 -14.06 -8.11 -37.94
CA SER A 29 -13.12 -8.67 -36.95
C SER A 29 -12.15 -9.67 -37.62
N ILE A 30 -10.94 -9.77 -37.05
CA ILE A 30 -9.93 -10.76 -37.47
C ILE A 30 -10.04 -11.99 -36.58
N PRO A 31 -10.27 -13.20 -37.13
CA PRO A 31 -10.19 -14.42 -36.34
C PRO A 31 -8.72 -14.71 -36.01
N LEU A 32 -8.38 -14.72 -34.73
CA LEU A 32 -7.13 -15.27 -34.22
C LEU A 32 -7.22 -16.78 -34.13
N VAL A 33 -8.39 -17.28 -33.68
CA VAL A 33 -8.73 -18.70 -33.68
C VAL A 33 -10.19 -18.83 -34.03
N SER A 34 -10.50 -19.69 -35.03
CA SER A 34 -11.89 -20.09 -35.36
C SER A 34 -11.90 -21.52 -35.89
N ASP A 35 -12.95 -22.25 -35.57
CA ASP A 35 -13.14 -23.64 -36.05
C ASP A 35 -11.90 -24.55 -35.78
N GLY A 36 -11.24 -24.35 -34.62
CA GLY A 36 -10.04 -25.11 -34.23
C GLY A 36 -8.76 -24.73 -34.96
N ASN A 37 -8.80 -23.70 -35.84
CA ASN A 37 -7.63 -23.21 -36.60
C ASN A 37 -7.12 -21.88 -36.07
N ALA A 38 -5.83 -21.81 -35.75
CA ALA A 38 -5.19 -20.56 -35.30
C ALA A 38 -4.51 -19.84 -36.48
N ALA A 39 -4.62 -18.53 -36.53
CA ALA A 39 -3.92 -17.69 -37.50
C ALA A 39 -2.40 -17.77 -37.26
N PRO A 40 -1.56 -17.99 -38.30
CA PRO A 40 -0.12 -18.05 -38.14
C PRO A 40 0.45 -16.70 -37.66
N LEU A 41 1.47 -16.77 -36.83
CA LEU A 41 2.26 -15.63 -36.35
C LEU A 41 3.50 -15.47 -37.23
N TYR A 42 3.70 -14.30 -37.81
CA TYR A 42 4.89 -13.95 -38.60
C TYR A 42 5.74 -12.92 -37.87
N VAL A 43 7.01 -13.28 -37.61
CA VAL A 43 8.03 -12.41 -37.02
C VAL A 43 9.25 -12.42 -37.90
N ASP A 44 9.81 -11.26 -38.24
CA ASP A 44 11.04 -11.19 -39.04
C ASP A 44 12.21 -11.77 -38.24
N LYS A 45 13.04 -12.60 -38.89
CA LYS A 45 14.24 -13.19 -38.25
C LYS A 45 15.29 -12.12 -37.87
N ALA A 46 15.24 -10.95 -38.45
CA ALA A 46 16.13 -9.83 -38.15
C ALA A 46 15.66 -9.00 -36.94
N ASP A 47 14.45 -9.26 -36.45
CA ASP A 47 13.94 -8.55 -35.28
C ASP A 47 14.68 -8.99 -34.00
N HIS A 48 14.50 -8.25 -32.91
CA HIS A 48 15.15 -8.50 -31.62
C HIS A 48 14.78 -9.89 -31.07
N TRP A 49 15.74 -10.56 -30.44
CA TRP A 49 15.50 -11.85 -29.79
C TRP A 49 14.33 -11.83 -28.80
N GLY A 50 14.22 -10.74 -28.01
CA GLY A 50 13.14 -10.56 -27.05
C GLY A 50 11.74 -10.47 -27.69
N VAL A 51 11.65 -9.94 -28.92
CA VAL A 51 10.40 -9.91 -29.70
C VAL A 51 10.03 -11.32 -30.18
N MET A 52 10.99 -12.08 -30.70
CA MET A 52 10.78 -13.48 -31.10
C MET A 52 10.35 -14.34 -29.89
N ARG A 53 11.00 -14.13 -28.74
CA ARG A 53 10.66 -14.82 -27.51
C ARG A 53 9.22 -14.47 -27.05
N ALA A 54 8.85 -13.18 -26.98
CA ALA A 54 7.49 -12.75 -26.63
C ALA A 54 6.43 -13.29 -27.62
N ALA A 55 6.76 -13.38 -28.91
CA ALA A 55 5.87 -14.02 -29.89
C ALA A 55 5.72 -15.54 -29.63
N THR A 56 6.76 -16.21 -29.13
CA THR A 56 6.68 -17.61 -28.64
C THR A 56 5.78 -17.73 -27.42
N ASP A 57 5.80 -16.75 -26.51
CA ASP A 57 4.87 -16.73 -25.39
C ASP A 57 3.43 -16.56 -25.87
N LEU A 58 3.17 -15.63 -26.83
CA LEU A 58 1.84 -15.46 -27.41
C LEU A 58 1.34 -16.74 -28.10
N GLN A 59 2.23 -17.46 -28.81
CA GLN A 59 1.93 -18.77 -29.38
C GLN A 59 1.45 -19.75 -28.30
N GLY A 60 2.21 -19.83 -27.19
CA GLY A 60 1.85 -20.68 -26.05
C GLY A 60 0.60 -20.21 -25.32
N ASP A 61 0.38 -18.90 -25.23
CA ASP A 61 -0.79 -18.31 -24.58
C ASP A 61 -2.07 -18.60 -25.38
N ILE A 62 -2.03 -18.48 -26.73
CA ILE A 62 -3.16 -18.85 -27.58
C ILE A 62 -3.45 -20.36 -27.47
N ASP A 63 -2.43 -21.21 -27.44
CA ASP A 63 -2.57 -22.66 -27.24
C ASP A 63 -3.20 -22.98 -25.87
N LYS A 64 -2.70 -22.37 -24.79
CA LYS A 64 -3.27 -22.53 -23.45
C LYS A 64 -4.74 -22.12 -23.40
N VAL A 65 -5.14 -21.02 -24.07
CA VAL A 65 -6.52 -20.52 -24.09
C VAL A 65 -7.45 -21.41 -24.92
N THR A 66 -7.00 -21.81 -26.12
CA THR A 66 -7.90 -22.39 -27.13
C THR A 66 -7.65 -23.86 -27.45
N GLY A 67 -6.49 -24.39 -27.09
CA GLY A 67 -6.03 -25.71 -27.56
C GLY A 67 -5.57 -25.72 -29.04
N ALA A 68 -5.57 -24.58 -29.71
CA ALA A 68 -5.13 -24.44 -31.11
C ALA A 68 -3.82 -23.64 -31.16
N LYS A 69 -2.69 -24.33 -31.34
CA LYS A 69 -1.36 -23.73 -31.37
C LYS A 69 -1.08 -23.07 -32.73
N PRO A 70 -0.89 -21.73 -32.80
CA PRO A 70 -0.52 -21.04 -34.05
C PRO A 70 0.83 -21.54 -34.55
N ALA A 71 1.02 -21.58 -35.88
CA ALA A 71 2.35 -21.71 -36.46
C ALA A 71 3.12 -20.39 -36.24
N LEU A 72 4.35 -20.48 -35.71
CA LEU A 72 5.26 -19.32 -35.59
C LEU A 72 6.31 -19.45 -36.68
N SER A 73 6.43 -18.46 -37.59
CA SER A 73 7.28 -18.52 -38.75
C SER A 73 7.97 -17.18 -39.05
N THR A 74 9.16 -17.28 -39.63
CA THR A 74 9.90 -16.12 -40.17
C THR A 74 9.63 -15.93 -41.65
N ALA A 75 8.93 -16.87 -42.30
CA ALA A 75 8.57 -16.81 -43.73
C ALA A 75 7.04 -16.81 -43.87
N THR A 76 6.52 -15.93 -44.72
CA THR A 76 5.10 -15.84 -45.02
C THR A 76 4.62 -16.95 -45.93
N ALA A 77 3.39 -17.42 -45.72
CA ALA A 77 2.71 -18.38 -46.57
C ALA A 77 1.33 -17.86 -46.97
N ASN A 78 0.75 -18.44 -48.03
CA ASN A 78 -0.63 -18.10 -48.41
C ASN A 78 -1.59 -18.49 -47.28
N THR A 79 -2.31 -17.48 -46.76
CA THR A 79 -3.29 -17.66 -45.71
C THR A 79 -4.36 -16.58 -45.77
N ARG A 80 -5.57 -16.91 -45.34
CA ARG A 80 -6.63 -15.92 -45.28
C ARG A 80 -6.40 -14.85 -44.20
N THR A 81 -5.84 -15.30 -43.06
CA THR A 81 -5.64 -14.43 -41.90
C THR A 81 -4.27 -14.72 -41.29
N ALA A 82 -3.54 -13.68 -40.87
CA ALA A 82 -2.27 -13.77 -40.18
C ALA A 82 -2.18 -12.77 -39.02
N VAL A 83 -1.20 -13.00 -38.13
CA VAL A 83 -0.71 -12.00 -37.17
C VAL A 83 0.70 -11.63 -37.58
N ILE A 84 0.96 -10.35 -37.86
CA ILE A 84 2.27 -9.81 -38.25
C ILE A 84 2.82 -9.02 -37.08
N ILE A 85 3.98 -9.41 -36.56
CA ILE A 85 4.62 -8.82 -35.39
C ILE A 85 5.98 -8.26 -35.80
N GLY A 86 6.31 -7.05 -35.38
CA GLY A 86 7.64 -6.52 -35.64
C GLY A 86 7.92 -5.13 -35.12
N THR A 87 9.22 -4.82 -35.08
CA THR A 87 9.75 -3.54 -34.61
C THR A 87 10.11 -2.65 -35.82
N LEU A 88 9.74 -1.38 -35.78
CA LEU A 88 10.09 -0.41 -36.84
C LEU A 88 11.61 -0.36 -37.06
N GLY A 89 12.04 -0.48 -38.32
CA GLY A 89 13.44 -0.51 -38.68
C GLY A 89 14.16 -1.85 -38.46
N HIS A 90 13.51 -2.84 -37.90
CA HIS A 90 14.04 -4.19 -37.66
C HIS A 90 13.19 -5.29 -38.28
N SER A 91 11.96 -4.99 -38.71
CA SER A 91 11.06 -5.93 -39.36
C SER A 91 10.76 -5.43 -40.79
N ALA A 92 11.31 -6.11 -41.79
CA ALA A 92 11.02 -5.81 -43.18
C ALA A 92 9.52 -5.95 -43.51
N LEU A 93 8.80 -6.84 -42.83
CA LEU A 93 7.35 -7.02 -42.96
C LEU A 93 6.59 -5.77 -42.55
N VAL A 94 6.92 -5.24 -41.37
CA VAL A 94 6.28 -4.04 -40.81
C VAL A 94 6.66 -2.80 -41.62
N ASP A 95 7.94 -2.64 -41.95
CA ASP A 95 8.45 -1.50 -42.74
C ASP A 95 7.83 -1.42 -44.16
N ALA A 96 7.57 -2.58 -44.78
CA ALA A 96 6.86 -2.65 -46.05
C ALA A 96 5.40 -2.17 -45.91
N LEU A 97 4.69 -2.50 -44.82
CA LEU A 97 3.32 -2.01 -44.57
C LEU A 97 3.29 -0.49 -44.37
N VAL A 98 4.26 0.04 -43.65
CA VAL A 98 4.40 1.49 -43.44
C VAL A 98 4.70 2.21 -44.72
N SER A 99 5.67 1.72 -45.53
CA SER A 99 6.06 2.29 -46.81
C SER A 99 4.92 2.27 -47.82
N ALA A 100 4.08 1.22 -47.81
CA ALA A 100 2.89 1.10 -48.64
C ALA A 100 1.69 1.94 -48.15
N GLY A 101 1.82 2.67 -47.04
CA GLY A 101 0.73 3.46 -46.42
C GLY A 101 -0.39 2.62 -45.81
N LYS A 102 -0.16 1.33 -45.58
CA LYS A 102 -1.16 0.39 -45.04
C LYS A 102 -1.18 0.38 -43.49
N LEU A 103 -0.11 0.84 -42.84
CA LEU A 103 0.02 0.98 -41.40
C LEU A 103 0.44 2.43 -41.06
N ASP A 104 -0.43 3.13 -40.30
CA ASP A 104 -0.10 4.46 -39.77
C ASP A 104 0.67 4.35 -38.47
N VAL A 105 1.91 4.81 -38.47
CA VAL A 105 2.82 4.81 -37.30
C VAL A 105 3.22 6.21 -36.82
N LYS A 106 2.59 7.27 -37.36
CA LYS A 106 2.98 8.67 -37.08
C LYS A 106 2.94 8.96 -35.56
N ALA A 107 1.94 8.44 -34.84
CA ALA A 107 1.78 8.70 -33.42
C ALA A 107 2.87 8.04 -32.56
N MET A 108 3.54 6.99 -33.04
CA MET A 108 4.53 6.21 -32.29
C MET A 108 5.97 6.32 -32.80
N ARG A 109 6.18 6.74 -34.03
CA ARG A 109 7.52 6.81 -34.64
C ARG A 109 8.46 7.71 -33.85
N GLY A 110 9.62 7.19 -33.44
CA GLY A 110 10.62 7.89 -32.64
C GLY A 110 10.18 8.15 -31.17
N LYS A 111 9.08 7.55 -30.73
CA LYS A 111 8.65 7.59 -29.34
C LYS A 111 9.20 6.39 -28.59
N TRP A 112 9.51 6.59 -27.31
CA TRP A 112 9.96 5.54 -26.39
C TRP A 112 8.83 4.54 -26.13
N GLU A 113 9.10 3.24 -26.28
CA GLU A 113 8.22 2.12 -25.87
C GLU A 113 6.75 2.26 -26.32
N SER A 114 6.54 2.75 -27.53
CA SER A 114 5.19 2.90 -28.09
C SER A 114 4.85 1.75 -29.03
N PHE A 115 3.57 1.42 -29.16
CA PHE A 115 3.12 0.37 -30.07
C PHE A 115 1.77 0.69 -30.70
N VAL A 116 1.48 0.01 -31.81
CA VAL A 116 0.17 -0.02 -32.45
C VAL A 116 -0.28 -1.46 -32.65
N ILE A 117 -1.56 -1.70 -32.38
CA ILE A 117 -2.29 -2.92 -32.75
C ILE A 117 -3.32 -2.51 -33.78
N ALA A 118 -3.24 -3.06 -35.01
CA ALA A 118 -4.11 -2.62 -36.11
C ALA A 118 -4.56 -3.79 -37.00
N ASN A 119 -5.77 -3.67 -37.53
CA ASN A 119 -6.27 -4.54 -38.59
C ASN A 119 -5.88 -4.00 -39.95
N VAL A 120 -5.19 -4.77 -40.74
CA VAL A 120 -4.73 -4.38 -42.10
C VAL A 120 -5.28 -5.34 -43.14
N ALA A 121 -5.99 -4.78 -44.15
CA ALA A 121 -6.49 -5.54 -45.27
C ALA A 121 -5.40 -5.67 -46.35
N ASN A 122 -5.30 -6.86 -46.97
CA ASN A 122 -4.32 -7.17 -48.02
C ASN A 122 -2.90 -6.71 -47.65
N PRO A 123 -2.38 -7.15 -46.47
CA PRO A 123 -1.09 -6.65 -45.96
C PRO A 123 0.05 -6.98 -46.91
N MET A 124 0.01 -8.15 -47.52
CA MET A 124 1.00 -8.64 -48.48
C MET A 124 0.37 -9.66 -49.43
N PRO A 125 1.05 -10.04 -50.55
CA PRO A 125 0.59 -11.10 -51.44
C PRO A 125 0.33 -12.42 -50.69
N GLY A 126 -0.83 -13.00 -50.95
CA GLY A 126 -1.24 -14.29 -50.32
C GLY A 126 -1.85 -14.17 -48.92
N VAL A 127 -2.01 -12.97 -48.37
CA VAL A 127 -2.69 -12.74 -47.06
C VAL A 127 -3.82 -11.73 -47.28
N GLU A 128 -5.09 -12.14 -47.01
CA GLU A 128 -6.23 -11.25 -47.16
C GLU A 128 -6.33 -10.20 -46.05
N ARG A 129 -6.05 -10.59 -44.81
CA ARG A 129 -6.13 -9.71 -43.64
C ARG A 129 -5.09 -10.07 -42.59
N ALA A 130 -4.56 -9.09 -41.89
CA ALA A 130 -3.68 -9.35 -40.76
C ALA A 130 -4.02 -8.48 -39.55
N LEU A 131 -3.85 -9.04 -38.36
CA LEU A 131 -3.60 -8.29 -37.15
C LEU A 131 -2.11 -7.90 -37.15
N VAL A 132 -1.83 -6.61 -37.15
CA VAL A 132 -0.46 -6.11 -37.08
C VAL A 132 -0.18 -5.61 -35.68
N ILE A 133 0.89 -6.09 -35.05
CA ILE A 133 1.43 -5.64 -33.77
C ILE A 133 2.80 -5.03 -34.07
N ALA A 134 2.90 -3.71 -34.05
CA ALA A 134 4.13 -3.02 -34.35
C ALA A 134 4.58 -2.10 -33.22
N GLY A 135 5.87 -2.15 -32.86
CA GLY A 135 6.48 -1.30 -31.84
C GLY A 135 7.44 -0.26 -32.41
N SER A 136 7.60 0.86 -31.73
CA SER A 136 8.61 1.88 -32.02
C SER A 136 10.05 1.39 -31.73
N ASP A 137 10.17 0.44 -30.79
CA ASP A 137 11.38 -0.22 -30.34
C ASP A 137 11.06 -1.65 -29.82
N LYS A 138 12.11 -2.40 -29.37
CA LYS A 138 11.95 -3.80 -28.92
C LYS A 138 10.86 -3.94 -27.83
N ARG A 139 10.84 -3.04 -26.84
CA ARG A 139 9.88 -3.11 -25.72
C ARG A 139 8.48 -2.70 -26.13
N GLY A 140 8.33 -1.69 -26.97
CA GLY A 140 7.02 -1.35 -27.54
C GLY A 140 6.37 -2.54 -28.24
N THR A 141 7.14 -3.28 -29.06
CA THR A 141 6.65 -4.50 -29.71
C THR A 141 6.24 -5.58 -28.70
N ILE A 142 7.09 -5.85 -27.69
CA ILE A 142 6.83 -6.81 -26.62
C ILE A 142 5.55 -6.45 -25.85
N TYR A 143 5.34 -5.17 -25.54
CA TYR A 143 4.13 -4.73 -24.83
C TYR A 143 2.86 -4.88 -25.67
N GLY A 144 2.96 -4.65 -26.99
CA GLY A 144 1.86 -4.92 -27.92
C GLY A 144 1.50 -6.41 -27.98
N ILE A 145 2.50 -7.30 -27.93
CA ILE A 145 2.31 -8.76 -27.86
C ILE A 145 1.59 -9.13 -26.56
N TYR A 146 2.10 -8.70 -25.42
CA TYR A 146 1.51 -9.04 -24.13
C TYR A 146 0.16 -8.35 -23.87
N GLU A 147 -0.14 -7.24 -24.57
CA GLU A 147 -1.50 -6.70 -24.58
C GLU A 147 -2.49 -7.73 -25.18
N ILE A 148 -2.13 -8.39 -26.27
CA ILE A 148 -2.97 -9.45 -26.84
C ILE A 148 -3.03 -10.65 -25.91
N SER A 149 -1.94 -11.06 -25.25
CA SER A 149 -1.95 -12.14 -24.26
C SER A 149 -2.93 -11.86 -23.11
N GLU A 150 -2.93 -10.66 -22.58
CA GLU A 150 -3.89 -10.24 -21.52
C GLU A 150 -5.33 -10.23 -22.05
N GLN A 151 -5.55 -9.69 -23.26
CA GLN A 151 -6.86 -9.60 -23.90
C GLN A 151 -7.49 -10.96 -24.21
N ILE A 152 -6.69 -11.99 -24.50
CA ILE A 152 -7.19 -13.35 -24.75
C ILE A 152 -7.44 -14.13 -23.45
N GLY A 153 -7.10 -13.59 -22.28
CA GLY A 153 -7.42 -14.17 -20.98
C GLY A 153 -6.24 -14.82 -20.22
N VAL A 154 -5.00 -14.42 -20.54
CA VAL A 154 -3.80 -14.83 -19.78
C VAL A 154 -3.40 -13.68 -18.85
N SER A 155 -3.62 -13.85 -17.57
CA SER A 155 -3.19 -12.88 -16.56
C SER A 155 -1.66 -12.74 -16.53
N PRO A 156 -1.10 -11.54 -16.28
CA PRO A 156 0.32 -11.39 -15.93
C PRO A 156 0.76 -12.29 -14.76
N TRP A 157 -0.16 -12.58 -13.85
CA TRP A 157 0.07 -13.37 -12.64
C TRP A 157 -0.14 -14.87 -12.82
N TYR A 158 -0.35 -15.36 -14.05
CA TYR A 158 -0.65 -16.77 -14.32
C TYR A 158 0.40 -17.73 -13.73
N TRP A 159 1.67 -17.31 -13.68
CA TRP A 159 2.74 -18.11 -13.11
C TRP A 159 3.03 -17.74 -11.65
N TRP A 160 3.11 -16.43 -11.32
CA TRP A 160 3.52 -15.95 -10.00
C TRP A 160 2.42 -16.01 -8.93
N ALA A 161 1.16 -16.18 -9.32
CA ALA A 161 0.02 -16.33 -8.40
C ALA A 161 -0.99 -17.37 -8.89
N ASP A 162 -0.54 -18.33 -9.72
CA ASP A 162 -1.29 -19.50 -10.19
C ASP A 162 -2.70 -19.16 -10.74
N VAL A 163 -2.87 -17.96 -11.29
CA VAL A 163 -4.12 -17.55 -11.92
C VAL A 163 -4.37 -18.38 -13.18
N PRO A 164 -5.45 -19.17 -13.24
CA PRO A 164 -5.70 -20.05 -14.36
C PRO A 164 -6.00 -19.27 -15.64
N VAL A 165 -5.54 -19.79 -16.75
CA VAL A 165 -5.81 -19.23 -18.08
C VAL A 165 -7.27 -19.47 -18.46
N LYS A 166 -7.98 -18.41 -18.85
CA LYS A 166 -9.38 -18.50 -19.29
C LYS A 166 -9.51 -19.25 -20.61
N LYS A 167 -10.40 -20.23 -20.69
CA LYS A 167 -10.60 -21.07 -21.88
C LYS A 167 -11.61 -20.42 -22.83
N ALA A 168 -11.31 -20.47 -24.14
CA ALA A 168 -12.20 -20.04 -25.21
C ALA A 168 -12.03 -20.94 -26.43
N SER A 169 -13.10 -21.25 -27.14
CA SER A 169 -13.05 -22.06 -28.37
C SER A 169 -12.74 -21.22 -29.63
N ALA A 170 -12.94 -19.91 -29.54
CA ALA A 170 -12.67 -18.98 -30.64
C ALA A 170 -12.23 -17.62 -30.11
N LEU A 171 -11.43 -16.90 -30.89
CA LEU A 171 -10.90 -15.58 -30.56
C LEU A 171 -10.96 -14.67 -31.79
N PHE A 172 -11.59 -13.51 -31.64
CA PHE A 172 -11.74 -12.51 -32.72
C PHE A 172 -11.28 -11.15 -32.24
N VAL A 173 -10.42 -10.47 -32.98
CA VAL A 173 -10.00 -9.10 -32.71
C VAL A 173 -10.85 -8.11 -33.49
N ARG A 174 -11.46 -7.14 -32.80
CA ARG A 174 -12.25 -6.04 -33.41
C ARG A 174 -11.48 -5.34 -34.52
N ALA A 175 -12.23 -4.84 -35.50
CA ALA A 175 -11.66 -3.93 -36.50
C ALA A 175 -11.28 -2.58 -35.88
N GLY A 176 -10.09 -2.07 -36.19
CA GLY A 176 -9.60 -0.78 -35.72
C GLY A 176 -8.08 -0.70 -35.65
N ALA A 177 -7.61 0.42 -35.12
CA ALA A 177 -6.22 0.65 -34.77
C ALA A 177 -6.12 1.32 -33.39
N TRP A 178 -5.24 0.81 -32.55
CA TRP A 178 -5.04 1.28 -31.19
C TRP A 178 -3.55 1.54 -30.96
N VAL A 179 -3.23 2.75 -30.53
CA VAL A 179 -1.86 3.18 -30.25
C VAL A 179 -1.72 3.42 -28.75
N GLN A 180 -0.63 2.93 -28.17
CA GLN A 180 -0.24 3.26 -26.78
C GLN A 180 1.23 3.70 -26.69
N GLY A 181 1.52 4.44 -25.63
CA GLY A 181 2.81 5.04 -25.37
C GLY A 181 2.96 6.44 -25.99
N PRO A 182 4.06 7.15 -25.73
CA PRO A 182 5.08 6.70 -24.78
C PRO A 182 4.56 6.66 -23.34
N PRO A 183 5.14 5.81 -22.48
CA PRO A 183 4.82 5.81 -21.06
C PRO A 183 5.17 7.14 -20.43
N ALA A 184 4.42 7.55 -19.38
CA ALA A 184 4.65 8.79 -18.66
C ALA A 184 5.95 8.76 -17.86
N VAL A 185 6.28 7.62 -17.27
CA VAL A 185 7.54 7.37 -16.57
C VAL A 185 8.44 6.52 -17.45
N LYS A 186 9.69 6.97 -17.70
CA LYS A 186 10.58 6.32 -18.66
C LYS A 186 11.05 4.94 -18.18
N TYR A 187 11.53 4.83 -16.93
CA TYR A 187 11.97 3.57 -16.33
C TYR A 187 11.07 3.22 -15.17
N ARG A 188 10.48 2.02 -15.23
CA ARG A 188 9.44 1.55 -14.29
C ARG A 188 9.83 0.15 -13.83
N GLY A 189 9.96 -0.03 -12.52
CA GLY A 189 10.45 -1.33 -12.05
C GLY A 189 10.28 -1.59 -10.58
N ILE A 190 10.87 -2.71 -10.17
CA ILE A 190 10.89 -3.19 -8.79
C ILE A 190 12.31 -3.43 -8.31
N PHE A 191 12.47 -3.43 -7.00
CA PHE A 191 13.69 -3.79 -6.31
C PHE A 191 13.41 -4.97 -5.37
N ILE A 192 14.13 -6.08 -5.56
CA ILE A 192 14.14 -7.21 -4.65
C ILE A 192 15.15 -6.91 -3.56
N ASN A 193 14.70 -6.41 -2.43
CA ASN A 193 15.58 -5.89 -1.39
C ASN A 193 15.86 -6.89 -0.27
N ASP A 194 14.91 -7.77 0.04
CA ASP A 194 14.99 -8.67 1.17
C ASP A 194 14.62 -10.08 0.75
N GLU A 195 15.59 -10.78 0.20
CA GLU A 195 15.42 -12.14 -0.30
C GLU A 195 15.37 -13.21 0.81
N GLU A 196 15.75 -12.89 2.06
CA GLU A 196 15.76 -13.84 3.16
C GLU A 196 14.69 -13.54 4.23
N PRO A 197 14.02 -14.55 4.75
CA PRO A 197 14.18 -16.01 4.50
C PRO A 197 13.34 -16.54 3.32
N ALA A 198 12.43 -15.74 2.73
CA ALA A 198 11.38 -16.23 1.83
C ALA A 198 11.92 -16.53 0.41
N LEU A 199 12.05 -15.53 -0.44
CA LEU A 199 12.46 -15.69 -1.84
C LEU A 199 13.82 -16.41 -1.96
N GLY A 200 14.76 -16.12 -1.06
CA GLY A 200 16.09 -16.73 -1.07
C GLY A 200 16.05 -18.25 -0.84
N LYS A 201 15.35 -18.74 0.20
CA LYS A 201 15.19 -20.18 0.43
C LYS A 201 14.39 -20.85 -0.70
N TRP A 202 13.29 -20.24 -1.13
CA TRP A 202 12.47 -20.72 -2.22
C TRP A 202 13.26 -20.85 -3.52
N SER A 203 14.04 -19.85 -3.90
CA SER A 203 14.84 -19.87 -5.12
C SER A 203 15.94 -20.95 -5.07
N ARG A 204 16.58 -21.16 -3.92
CA ARG A 204 17.55 -22.24 -3.73
C ARG A 204 16.90 -23.61 -3.87
N GLU A 205 15.71 -23.82 -3.30
CA GLU A 205 15.00 -25.10 -3.40
C GLU A 205 14.54 -25.37 -4.83
N LYS A 206 13.91 -24.36 -5.50
CA LYS A 206 13.28 -24.59 -6.82
C LYS A 206 14.23 -24.48 -8.00
N PHE A 207 15.25 -23.64 -7.91
CA PHE A 207 16.14 -23.31 -9.05
C PHE A 207 17.63 -23.48 -8.74
N GLY A 208 18.01 -23.71 -7.49
CA GLY A 208 19.40 -23.78 -7.05
C GLY A 208 20.01 -22.43 -6.72
N GLY A 209 19.20 -21.35 -6.64
CA GLY A 209 19.60 -20.00 -6.27
C GLY A 209 19.00 -18.90 -7.14
N GLY A 210 19.45 -17.65 -6.96
CA GLY A 210 19.07 -16.49 -7.74
C GLY A 210 19.72 -16.44 -9.12
N ASN A 211 19.39 -17.40 -9.96
CA ASN A 211 19.99 -17.61 -11.26
C ASN A 211 19.02 -17.29 -12.42
N SER A 212 19.50 -17.45 -13.65
CA SER A 212 18.75 -17.15 -14.88
C SER A 212 17.43 -17.94 -15.01
N LYS A 213 17.35 -19.14 -14.44
CA LYS A 213 16.11 -19.95 -14.46
C LYS A 213 15.01 -19.28 -13.64
N MET A 214 15.35 -18.69 -12.49
CA MET A 214 14.42 -17.93 -11.66
C MET A 214 14.14 -16.55 -12.27
N TYR A 215 15.19 -15.79 -12.65
CA TYR A 215 15.01 -14.43 -13.14
C TYR A 215 14.25 -14.34 -14.47
N THR A 216 14.28 -15.34 -15.35
CA THR A 216 13.49 -15.33 -16.58
C THR A 216 11.98 -15.27 -16.32
N HIS A 217 11.47 -15.89 -15.25
CA HIS A 217 10.08 -15.75 -14.83
C HIS A 217 9.78 -14.33 -14.32
N MET A 218 10.74 -13.68 -13.67
CA MET A 218 10.59 -12.31 -13.19
C MET A 218 10.65 -11.30 -14.36
N PHE A 219 11.56 -11.48 -15.31
CA PHE A 219 11.63 -10.65 -16.52
C PHE A 219 10.35 -10.71 -17.33
N GLU A 220 9.77 -11.90 -17.49
CA GLU A 220 8.49 -12.07 -18.17
C GLU A 220 7.37 -11.34 -17.44
N LEU A 221 7.26 -11.51 -16.12
CA LEU A 221 6.26 -10.79 -15.30
C LEU A 221 6.37 -9.29 -15.48
N LEU A 222 7.56 -8.72 -15.33
CA LEU A 222 7.79 -7.28 -15.48
C LEU A 222 7.33 -6.76 -16.85
N LEU A 223 7.67 -7.46 -17.92
CA LEU A 223 7.26 -7.09 -19.28
C LEU A 223 5.74 -7.20 -19.48
N ARG A 224 5.09 -8.22 -18.94
CA ARG A 224 3.61 -8.35 -18.93
C ARG A 224 2.94 -7.21 -18.16
N LEU A 225 3.59 -6.69 -17.11
CA LEU A 225 3.16 -5.53 -16.32
C LEU A 225 3.60 -4.19 -16.93
N ARG A 226 4.25 -4.18 -18.10
CA ARG A 226 4.79 -3.00 -18.79
C ARG A 226 5.89 -2.28 -18.02
N ALA A 227 6.59 -3.00 -17.17
CA ALA A 227 7.83 -2.56 -16.57
C ALA A 227 9.02 -2.85 -17.47
N ASN A 228 10.13 -2.15 -17.22
CA ASN A 228 11.36 -2.27 -18.00
C ASN A 228 12.63 -2.23 -17.13
N TYR A 229 12.49 -2.14 -15.79
CA TYR A 229 13.61 -1.87 -14.89
C TYR A 229 13.62 -2.81 -13.69
N LEU A 230 14.81 -3.28 -13.28
CA LEU A 230 14.97 -4.18 -12.14
C LEU A 230 16.25 -3.86 -11.36
N TRP A 231 16.13 -3.77 -10.02
CA TRP A 231 17.22 -3.97 -9.09
C TRP A 231 17.09 -5.38 -8.50
N PRO A 232 18.08 -6.26 -8.71
CA PRO A 232 18.00 -7.66 -8.30
C PRO A 232 18.28 -7.84 -6.81
N ALA A 233 18.04 -9.05 -6.29
CA ALA A 233 18.45 -9.47 -4.96
C ALA A 233 19.95 -9.29 -4.74
N MET A 234 20.34 -8.85 -3.54
CA MET A 234 21.70 -8.34 -3.31
C MET A 234 22.37 -8.74 -1.99
N TRP A 235 21.61 -9.10 -0.96
CA TRP A 235 22.20 -9.37 0.37
C TRP A 235 22.93 -10.70 0.45
N THR A 236 22.37 -11.73 -0.15
CA THR A 236 22.96 -13.08 -0.23
C THR A 236 23.24 -13.52 -1.65
N ASN A 237 23.09 -12.60 -2.62
CA ASN A 237 23.21 -12.85 -4.05
C ASN A 237 24.12 -11.83 -4.73
N ALA A 238 24.77 -12.25 -5.81
CA ALA A 238 25.57 -11.43 -6.69
C ALA A 238 25.11 -11.62 -8.12
N PHE A 239 24.04 -10.97 -8.53
CA PHE A 239 23.32 -11.17 -9.80
C PHE A 239 24.22 -11.41 -11.01
N ASN A 240 25.31 -10.63 -11.13
CA ASN A 240 26.23 -10.68 -12.26
C ASN A 240 27.32 -11.77 -12.12
N GLU A 241 27.52 -12.35 -10.94
CA GLU A 241 28.53 -13.39 -10.66
C GLU A 241 27.90 -14.77 -10.45
N ASP A 242 26.74 -14.84 -9.79
CA ASP A 242 26.06 -16.09 -9.48
C ASP A 242 25.69 -16.89 -10.75
N ASP A 243 25.31 -16.16 -11.82
CA ASP A 243 25.04 -16.74 -13.13
C ASP A 243 25.36 -15.71 -14.23
N PRO A 244 26.35 -15.93 -15.10
CA PRO A 244 26.68 -15.02 -16.19
C PRO A 244 25.56 -14.84 -17.22
N ASP A 245 24.57 -15.74 -17.24
CA ASP A 245 23.39 -15.61 -18.08
C ASP A 245 22.37 -14.60 -17.52
N ASN A 246 22.43 -14.25 -16.24
CA ASN A 246 21.52 -13.27 -15.64
C ASN A 246 21.53 -11.92 -16.40
N PRO A 247 22.66 -11.20 -16.54
CA PRO A 247 22.69 -9.91 -17.24
C PRO A 247 22.46 -10.05 -18.75
N ARG A 248 22.96 -11.13 -19.36
CA ARG A 248 22.76 -11.40 -20.79
C ARG A 248 21.28 -11.60 -21.13
N LEU A 249 20.57 -12.39 -20.34
CA LEU A 249 19.14 -12.64 -20.56
C LEU A 249 18.28 -11.42 -20.20
N ALA A 250 18.63 -10.67 -19.17
CA ALA A 250 17.94 -9.41 -18.86
C ALA A 250 17.92 -8.49 -20.08
N ASP A 251 19.08 -8.24 -20.69
CA ASP A 251 19.21 -7.41 -21.89
C ASP A 251 18.44 -8.00 -23.09
N ALA A 252 18.58 -9.32 -23.31
CA ALA A 252 17.89 -10.00 -24.40
C ALA A 252 16.36 -9.93 -24.27
N TYR A 253 15.81 -10.07 -23.05
CA TYR A 253 14.39 -9.88 -22.76
C TYR A 253 13.94 -8.42 -22.95
N GLY A 254 14.83 -7.46 -22.76
CA GLY A 254 14.53 -6.03 -22.78
C GLY A 254 14.38 -5.40 -21.42
N ILE A 255 14.90 -6.04 -20.37
CA ILE A 255 14.95 -5.47 -19.01
C ILE A 255 16.25 -4.68 -18.85
N VAL A 256 16.09 -3.42 -18.43
CA VAL A 256 17.19 -2.55 -18.02
C VAL A 256 17.57 -2.92 -16.60
N MET A 257 18.85 -3.24 -16.37
CA MET A 257 19.33 -3.57 -15.03
C MET A 257 19.89 -2.35 -14.31
N GLY A 258 19.70 -2.29 -13.03
CA GLY A 258 20.38 -1.37 -12.13
C GLY A 258 20.87 -2.09 -10.90
N THR A 259 21.48 -1.36 -10.00
CA THR A 259 21.87 -1.82 -8.67
C THR A 259 21.35 -0.85 -7.62
N SER A 260 21.21 -1.32 -6.39
CA SER A 260 20.68 -0.55 -5.27
C SER A 260 21.49 0.72 -4.98
N HIS A 261 20.92 1.58 -4.17
CA HIS A 261 21.46 2.89 -3.77
C HIS A 261 22.82 2.86 -3.07
N HIS A 262 23.27 1.71 -2.57
CA HIS A 262 24.58 1.52 -1.94
C HIS A 262 25.51 0.58 -2.73
N GLU A 263 25.12 0.21 -3.95
CA GLU A 263 25.84 -0.71 -4.84
C GLU A 263 26.29 0.01 -6.13
N PRO A 264 27.30 0.88 -6.05
CA PRO A 264 27.71 1.68 -7.20
C PRO A 264 28.38 0.84 -8.30
N MET A 265 28.34 1.37 -9.54
CA MET A 265 29.09 0.89 -10.68
C MET A 265 28.77 -0.56 -11.09
N VAL A 266 27.50 -0.96 -10.95
CA VAL A 266 26.99 -2.29 -11.30
C VAL A 266 27.70 -3.43 -10.53
N ARG A 267 28.05 -3.17 -9.28
CA ARG A 267 28.67 -4.14 -8.37
C ARG A 267 27.80 -4.35 -7.14
N SER A 268 27.47 -5.61 -6.82
CA SER A 268 26.74 -5.90 -5.59
C SER A 268 27.64 -5.81 -4.36
N HIS A 269 27.04 -5.51 -3.22
CA HIS A 269 27.78 -5.50 -1.96
C HIS A 269 28.27 -6.91 -1.58
N HIS A 270 27.51 -7.94 -1.95
CA HIS A 270 27.91 -9.33 -1.76
C HIS A 270 29.21 -9.68 -2.52
N GLU A 271 29.40 -9.17 -3.74
CA GLU A 271 30.66 -9.29 -4.48
C GLU A 271 31.83 -8.65 -3.73
N TRP A 272 31.62 -7.46 -3.13
CA TRP A 272 32.65 -6.81 -2.32
C TRP A 272 33.06 -7.69 -1.14
N LEU A 273 32.10 -8.23 -0.38
CA LEU A 273 32.40 -9.10 0.76
C LEU A 273 33.19 -10.35 0.37
N ALA A 274 32.89 -10.93 -0.80
CA ALA A 274 33.57 -12.10 -1.33
C ALA A 274 35.01 -11.79 -1.78
N HIS A 275 35.23 -10.64 -2.45
CA HIS A 275 36.48 -10.33 -3.18
C HIS A 275 37.28 -9.17 -2.60
N ARG A 276 36.90 -8.55 -1.48
CA ARG A 276 37.54 -7.32 -0.95
C ARG A 276 39.02 -7.41 -0.79
N ARG A 277 39.59 -8.61 -0.54
CA ARG A 277 41.06 -8.81 -0.40
C ARG A 277 41.85 -8.62 -1.69
N ASP A 278 41.18 -8.67 -2.85
CA ASP A 278 41.77 -8.49 -4.17
C ASP A 278 41.86 -7.00 -4.56
N TYR A 279 41.22 -6.12 -3.76
CA TYR A 279 41.06 -4.69 -4.04
C TYR A 279 41.72 -3.81 -2.97
N GLY A 280 42.99 -3.54 -3.14
CA GLY A 280 43.75 -2.63 -2.30
C GLY A 280 43.98 -3.17 -0.88
N ASN A 281 43.60 -2.36 0.13
CA ASN A 281 43.65 -2.78 1.53
C ASN A 281 42.40 -3.55 2.01
N GLY A 282 41.39 -3.71 1.13
CA GLY A 282 40.15 -4.42 1.46
C GLY A 282 39.14 -3.62 2.27
N GLU A 283 39.33 -2.32 2.47
CA GLU A 283 38.43 -1.43 3.19
C GLU A 283 37.40 -0.78 2.22
N TRP A 284 36.10 -0.78 2.59
CA TRP A 284 35.07 -0.01 1.89
C TRP A 284 35.10 1.45 2.34
N ASN A 285 36.27 2.12 2.10
CA ASN A 285 36.49 3.51 2.46
C ASN A 285 37.32 4.20 1.37
N TYR A 286 36.68 5.13 0.64
CA TYR A 286 37.35 5.79 -0.48
C TYR A 286 38.54 6.67 -0.08
N ALA A 287 38.55 7.23 1.14
CA ALA A 287 39.64 8.03 1.64
C ALA A 287 40.93 7.21 1.89
N THR A 288 40.78 5.91 2.19
CA THR A 288 41.91 5.01 2.54
C THR A 288 42.19 3.94 1.49
N ASN A 289 41.25 3.68 0.56
CA ASN A 289 41.33 2.61 -0.44
C ASN A 289 40.89 3.06 -1.85
N GLU A 290 41.22 4.28 -2.25
CA GLU A 290 40.78 4.85 -3.54
C GLU A 290 41.12 3.95 -4.73
N ASP A 291 42.38 3.54 -4.88
CA ASP A 291 42.79 2.73 -6.03
C ASP A 291 42.16 1.32 -6.06
N GLY A 292 41.96 0.73 -4.89
CA GLY A 292 41.27 -0.55 -4.76
C GLY A 292 39.82 -0.45 -5.23
N LEU A 293 39.08 0.56 -4.75
CA LEU A 293 37.69 0.80 -5.11
C LEU A 293 37.55 1.22 -6.58
N LYS A 294 38.45 2.03 -7.14
CA LYS A 294 38.45 2.34 -8.57
C LYS A 294 38.59 1.09 -9.43
N ARG A 295 39.49 0.14 -9.05
CA ARG A 295 39.57 -1.15 -9.77
C ARG A 295 38.28 -1.95 -9.64
N PHE A 296 37.73 -2.04 -8.44
CA PHE A 296 36.45 -2.73 -8.22
C PHE A 296 35.31 -2.17 -9.09
N PHE A 297 35.17 -0.85 -9.15
CA PHE A 297 34.19 -0.16 -10.00
C PHE A 297 34.43 -0.40 -11.49
N ARG A 298 35.68 -0.31 -11.90
CA ARG A 298 36.10 -0.54 -13.29
C ARG A 298 35.75 -1.94 -13.78
N ASP A 299 36.01 -2.96 -12.96
CA ASP A 299 35.71 -4.35 -13.30
C ASP A 299 34.22 -4.58 -13.47
N GLY A 300 33.37 -3.93 -12.65
CA GLY A 300 31.91 -3.96 -12.79
C GLY A 300 31.43 -3.41 -14.14
N ILE A 301 31.93 -2.23 -14.52
CA ILE A 301 31.55 -1.62 -15.81
C ILE A 301 32.09 -2.45 -16.98
N ARG A 302 33.33 -2.90 -16.94
CA ARG A 302 33.95 -3.73 -18.01
C ARG A 302 33.15 -5.01 -18.26
N ARG A 303 32.68 -5.67 -17.21
CA ARG A 303 31.87 -6.89 -17.29
C ARG A 303 30.50 -6.62 -17.93
N ASN A 304 29.86 -5.48 -17.60
CA ASN A 304 28.46 -5.24 -17.93
C ASN A 304 28.26 -4.27 -19.11
N LYS A 305 29.31 -3.71 -19.70
CA LYS A 305 29.22 -2.65 -20.75
C LYS A 305 28.47 -3.03 -22.02
N ALA A 306 28.28 -4.32 -22.28
CA ALA A 306 27.55 -4.81 -23.44
C ALA A 306 26.02 -4.84 -23.22
N TYR A 307 25.53 -4.65 -22.00
CA TYR A 307 24.15 -4.82 -21.62
C TYR A 307 23.52 -3.47 -21.23
N GLU A 308 22.22 -3.32 -21.52
CA GLU A 308 21.48 -2.10 -21.20
C GLU A 308 21.30 -2.00 -19.67
N SER A 309 21.87 -0.94 -19.07
CA SER A 309 21.81 -0.71 -17.64
C SER A 309 21.77 0.78 -17.29
N ILE A 310 21.29 1.09 -16.08
CA ILE A 310 21.42 2.41 -15.46
C ILE A 310 22.44 2.27 -14.34
N VAL A 311 23.53 3.02 -14.41
CA VAL A 311 24.64 2.93 -13.47
C VAL A 311 24.32 3.74 -12.21
N THR A 312 24.34 3.08 -11.04
CA THR A 312 24.26 3.74 -9.75
C THR A 312 25.57 4.43 -9.43
N MET A 313 25.50 5.72 -9.11
CA MET A 313 26.63 6.60 -8.84
C MET A 313 26.75 6.90 -7.34
N GLY A 314 27.89 7.45 -6.95
CA GLY A 314 28.19 7.79 -5.58
C GLY A 314 28.66 6.57 -4.77
N MET A 315 28.56 6.67 -3.46
CA MET A 315 28.96 5.61 -2.53
C MET A 315 28.30 5.88 -1.17
N ARG A 316 27.90 4.83 -0.47
CA ARG A 316 27.58 4.83 0.98
C ARG A 316 28.62 4.03 1.76
N GLY A 317 28.47 3.93 3.06
CA GLY A 317 29.33 3.10 3.91
C GLY A 317 29.09 1.60 3.71
N ASP A 318 29.97 0.81 4.31
CA ASP A 318 29.91 -0.65 4.28
C ASP A 318 28.59 -1.16 4.89
N GLY A 319 27.93 -2.13 4.25
CA GLY A 319 26.66 -2.72 4.73
C GLY A 319 25.50 -1.72 4.78
N ASP A 320 25.37 -0.84 3.78
CA ASP A 320 24.30 0.17 3.67
C ASP A 320 24.24 1.17 4.85
N THR A 321 25.39 1.45 5.47
CA THR A 321 25.54 2.45 6.52
C THR A 321 25.88 3.83 5.93
N ALA A 322 25.91 4.86 6.76
CA ALA A 322 26.46 6.15 6.37
C ALA A 322 27.96 6.02 6.07
N MET A 323 28.44 6.75 5.06
CA MET A 323 29.85 6.79 4.73
C MET A 323 30.67 7.29 5.93
N PRO A 324 31.89 6.73 6.17
CA PRO A 324 32.80 7.23 7.21
C PRO A 324 33.02 8.74 7.09
N ASP A 325 33.01 9.45 8.20
CA ASP A 325 33.19 10.91 8.22
C ASP A 325 34.60 11.30 7.75
N ALA A 326 34.69 12.08 6.69
CA ALA A 326 35.93 12.59 6.12
C ALA A 326 36.44 13.90 6.78
N GLY A 327 35.78 14.34 7.86
CA GLY A 327 36.14 15.59 8.56
C GLY A 327 35.03 16.64 8.51
N GLY A 328 33.75 16.17 8.56
CA GLY A 328 32.55 16.99 8.61
C GLY A 328 31.86 17.20 7.26
N LEU A 329 30.75 17.92 7.28
CA LEU A 329 29.83 18.05 6.15
C LEU A 329 30.51 18.49 4.84
N GLU A 330 31.34 19.52 4.87
CA GLU A 330 32.03 20.04 3.67
C GLU A 330 33.07 19.06 3.11
N ALA A 331 33.79 18.34 4.00
CA ALA A 331 34.74 17.32 3.59
C ALA A 331 34.01 16.11 2.97
N ASN A 332 32.93 15.68 3.56
CA ASN A 332 32.08 14.60 3.04
C ASN A 332 31.51 14.94 1.65
N LYS A 333 31.03 16.18 1.46
CA LYS A 333 30.55 16.65 0.15
C LYS A 333 31.65 16.60 -0.91
N LYS A 334 32.84 17.13 -0.60
CA LYS A 334 33.98 17.09 -1.52
C LYS A 334 34.41 15.69 -1.87
N LEU A 335 34.40 14.77 -0.91
CA LEU A 335 34.76 13.37 -1.13
C LEU A 335 33.73 12.70 -2.08
N ILE A 336 32.43 12.93 -1.87
CA ILE A 336 31.39 12.40 -2.74
C ILE A 336 31.49 12.99 -4.16
N GLU A 337 31.72 14.29 -4.30
CA GLU A 337 31.92 14.94 -5.60
C GLU A 337 33.12 14.34 -6.34
N LYS A 338 34.21 14.03 -5.62
CA LYS A 338 35.38 13.33 -6.18
C LYS A 338 35.04 11.91 -6.62
N ILE A 339 34.31 11.14 -5.79
CA ILE A 339 33.87 9.77 -6.12
C ILE A 339 33.07 9.77 -7.41
N ILE A 340 32.06 10.65 -7.54
CA ILE A 340 31.23 10.75 -8.73
C ILE A 340 32.07 11.13 -9.95
N HIS A 341 33.00 12.07 -9.83
CA HIS A 341 33.91 12.45 -10.91
C HIS A 341 34.75 11.27 -11.40
N ASP A 342 35.37 10.54 -10.46
CA ASP A 342 36.19 9.37 -10.77
C ASP A 342 35.40 8.24 -11.41
N GLN A 343 34.16 8.02 -10.95
CA GLN A 343 33.23 7.07 -11.55
C GLN A 343 32.84 7.47 -12.98
N GLN A 344 32.58 8.76 -13.25
CA GLN A 344 32.32 9.25 -14.61
C GLN A 344 33.52 9.11 -15.54
N GLN A 345 34.73 9.28 -15.03
CA GLN A 345 35.95 9.02 -15.77
C GLN A 345 36.06 7.52 -16.14
N ILE A 346 35.81 6.61 -15.20
CA ILE A 346 35.77 5.16 -15.45
C ILE A 346 34.72 4.82 -16.53
N LEU A 347 33.54 5.42 -16.46
CA LEU A 347 32.52 5.21 -17.50
C LEU A 347 33.01 5.62 -18.88
N THR A 348 33.64 6.80 -19.00
CA THR A 348 34.19 7.26 -20.29
C THR A 348 35.25 6.31 -20.83
N GLU A 349 36.19 5.87 -19.97
CA GLU A 349 37.29 4.98 -20.34
C GLU A 349 36.83 3.59 -20.74
N GLU A 350 35.92 2.96 -19.98
CA GLU A 350 35.51 1.58 -20.23
C GLU A 350 34.41 1.44 -21.28
N MET A 351 33.49 2.42 -21.36
CA MET A 351 32.41 2.40 -22.35
C MET A 351 32.87 2.93 -23.73
N GLY A 352 33.95 3.71 -23.77
CA GLY A 352 34.45 4.29 -25.02
C GLY A 352 33.54 5.38 -25.62
N VAL A 353 32.63 5.95 -24.82
CA VAL A 353 31.71 7.03 -25.19
C VAL A 353 31.72 8.12 -24.13
N ASP A 354 31.22 9.30 -24.46
CA ASP A 354 31.02 10.35 -23.45
C ASP A 354 30.09 9.84 -22.35
N GLN A 355 30.50 9.94 -21.09
CA GLN A 355 29.74 9.47 -19.93
C GLN A 355 28.32 10.07 -19.88
N ARG A 356 28.05 11.22 -20.53
CA ARG A 356 26.74 11.84 -20.65
C ARG A 356 25.77 11.02 -21.49
N GLN A 357 26.23 10.07 -22.28
CA GLN A 357 25.43 9.14 -23.05
C GLN A 357 25.07 7.86 -22.27
N VAL A 358 25.76 7.60 -21.15
CA VAL A 358 25.51 6.46 -20.27
C VAL A 358 24.44 6.86 -19.26
N PRO A 359 23.31 6.13 -19.15
CA PRO A 359 22.30 6.39 -18.14
C PRO A 359 22.88 6.22 -16.73
N GLN A 360 22.73 7.24 -15.90
CA GLN A 360 23.27 7.29 -14.54
C GLN A 360 22.18 7.73 -13.56
N LEU A 361 22.17 7.17 -12.37
CA LEU A 361 21.33 7.65 -11.29
C LEU A 361 22.11 7.82 -10.00
N TRP A 362 21.64 8.68 -9.13
CA TRP A 362 22.10 8.78 -7.75
C TRP A 362 20.92 8.88 -6.81
N ALA A 363 20.80 7.90 -5.91
CA ALA A 363 19.74 7.83 -4.93
C ALA A 363 20.05 8.74 -3.73
N LEU A 364 19.14 9.67 -3.47
CA LEU A 364 19.22 10.61 -2.35
C LEU A 364 18.63 9.98 -1.08
N PHE A 365 19.16 8.81 -0.70
CA PHE A 365 18.68 8.03 0.43
C PHE A 365 19.31 8.51 1.75
N THR A 366 18.53 8.56 2.82
CA THR A 366 18.96 8.91 4.18
C THR A 366 19.84 10.17 4.28
N GLU A 367 21.11 10.05 4.68
CA GLU A 367 22.07 11.16 4.85
C GLU A 367 22.46 11.82 3.53
N VAL A 368 22.39 11.10 2.43
CA VAL A 368 22.78 11.59 1.10
C VAL A 368 21.92 12.78 0.68
N GLN A 369 20.60 12.75 0.99
CA GLN A 369 19.73 13.90 0.75
C GLN A 369 20.18 15.14 1.52
N LYS A 370 20.69 14.98 2.77
CA LYS A 370 21.19 16.12 3.55
C LYS A 370 22.41 16.76 2.91
N TYR A 371 23.30 15.96 2.32
CA TYR A 371 24.44 16.48 1.57
C TYR A 371 23.99 17.26 0.34
N TYR A 372 23.01 16.73 -0.38
CA TYR A 372 22.42 17.39 -1.54
C TYR A 372 21.74 18.71 -1.18
N ASP A 373 20.87 18.72 -0.16
CA ASP A 373 20.20 19.91 0.33
C ASP A 373 21.18 20.96 0.89
N ALA A 374 22.35 20.54 1.39
CA ALA A 374 23.45 21.41 1.80
C ALA A 374 24.34 21.89 0.63
N GLY A 375 23.92 21.65 -0.62
CA GLY A 375 24.55 22.20 -1.83
C GLY A 375 25.63 21.32 -2.46
N LEU A 376 25.65 19.99 -2.18
CA LEU A 376 26.47 19.04 -2.93
C LEU A 376 26.12 19.10 -4.42
N LYS A 377 27.13 19.16 -5.27
CA LYS A 377 26.96 19.29 -6.73
C LYS A 377 26.91 17.92 -7.38
N VAL A 378 25.81 17.66 -8.07
CA VAL A 378 25.61 16.45 -8.87
C VAL A 378 25.62 16.83 -10.35
N PRO A 379 26.38 16.14 -11.22
CA PRO A 379 26.40 16.41 -12.67
C PRO A 379 25.01 16.37 -13.28
N ASP A 380 24.71 17.26 -14.20
CA ASP A 380 23.37 17.52 -14.75
C ASP A 380 22.73 16.29 -15.43
N ASN A 381 23.55 15.42 -16.02
CA ASN A 381 23.12 14.18 -16.68
C ASN A 381 22.81 13.02 -15.73
N VAL A 382 23.12 13.11 -14.44
CA VAL A 382 22.80 12.09 -13.44
C VAL A 382 21.36 12.30 -12.98
N THR A 383 20.53 11.26 -13.08
CA THR A 383 19.15 11.26 -12.56
C THR A 383 19.17 11.37 -11.05
N LEU A 384 18.47 12.37 -10.49
CA LEU A 384 18.25 12.47 -9.06
C LEU A 384 17.11 11.54 -8.65
N LEU A 385 17.42 10.48 -7.92
CA LEU A 385 16.42 9.53 -7.43
C LEU A 385 16.05 9.90 -6.00
N PHE A 386 14.95 10.63 -5.83
CA PHE A 386 14.39 10.96 -4.51
C PHE A 386 13.76 9.73 -3.88
N THR A 387 13.68 9.74 -2.54
CA THR A 387 13.13 8.61 -1.79
C THR A 387 11.95 9.02 -0.93
N ASP A 388 11.16 8.05 -0.51
CA ASP A 388 10.24 8.18 0.59
C ASP A 388 10.97 8.04 1.95
N ASP A 389 10.19 8.01 3.01
CA ASP A 389 10.65 7.85 4.40
C ASP A 389 10.67 6.37 4.84
N ASN A 390 10.81 5.44 3.92
CA ASN A 390 10.73 3.98 4.10
C ASN A 390 9.33 3.45 4.46
N VAL A 391 8.31 4.32 4.49
CA VAL A 391 6.92 3.92 4.79
C VAL A 391 5.91 4.60 3.84
N GLY A 392 6.37 4.96 2.65
CA GLY A 392 5.53 5.48 1.58
C GLY A 392 5.16 6.96 1.70
N ASN A 393 5.94 7.81 2.40
CA ASN A 393 5.76 9.26 2.38
C ASN A 393 6.95 9.92 1.69
N LEU A 394 6.73 10.58 0.55
CA LEU A 394 7.80 11.21 -0.22
C LEU A 394 8.51 12.30 0.60
N ARG A 395 9.84 12.18 0.70
CA ARG A 395 10.68 13.11 1.46
C ARG A 395 10.97 14.41 0.71
N ARG A 396 11.07 14.34 -0.62
CA ARG A 396 11.43 15.45 -1.45
C ARG A 396 10.89 15.33 -2.88
N LEU A 397 10.53 16.46 -3.46
CA LEU A 397 10.08 16.61 -4.83
C LEU A 397 10.98 17.62 -5.57
N PRO A 398 11.15 17.47 -6.90
CA PRO A 398 12.03 18.34 -7.66
C PRO A 398 11.51 19.77 -7.75
N THR A 399 12.40 20.73 -7.54
CA THR A 399 12.17 22.16 -7.78
C THR A 399 12.07 22.48 -9.27
N PRO A 400 11.56 23.65 -9.68
CA PRO A 400 11.54 24.08 -11.09
C PRO A 400 12.92 24.09 -11.76
N ALA A 401 14.00 24.33 -11.01
CA ALA A 401 15.37 24.29 -11.51
C ALA A 401 15.82 22.84 -11.75
N GLU A 402 15.56 21.94 -10.81
CA GLU A 402 15.90 20.52 -10.92
C GLU A 402 15.15 19.81 -12.04
N ARG A 403 13.91 20.20 -12.33
CA ARG A 403 13.14 19.69 -13.48
C ARG A 403 13.75 20.00 -14.86
N LYS A 404 14.69 20.96 -14.93
CA LYS A 404 15.39 21.32 -16.18
C LYS A 404 16.66 20.48 -16.40
N ARG A 405 17.07 19.67 -15.44
CA ARG A 405 18.24 18.80 -15.53
C ARG A 405 18.06 17.79 -16.68
N SER A 406 19.11 17.53 -17.45
CA SER A 406 19.09 16.55 -18.53
C SER A 406 18.90 15.11 -18.04
N GLY A 407 19.41 14.78 -16.86
CA GLY A 407 19.19 13.49 -16.19
C GLY A 407 17.80 13.33 -15.60
N GLY A 408 17.05 14.44 -15.40
CA GLY A 408 15.73 14.41 -14.78
C GLY A 408 15.74 13.96 -13.32
N SER A 409 14.58 13.51 -12.85
CA SER A 409 14.44 12.97 -11.49
C SER A 409 13.42 11.82 -11.42
N GLY A 410 13.53 11.02 -10.39
CA GLY A 410 12.67 9.86 -10.16
C GLY A 410 12.39 9.62 -8.68
N ILE A 411 11.67 8.52 -8.39
CA ILE A 411 11.27 8.11 -7.04
C ILE A 411 11.70 6.67 -6.79
N TYR A 412 12.31 6.45 -5.63
CA TYR A 412 12.48 5.15 -4.99
C TYR A 412 11.45 5.05 -3.85
N PHE A 413 10.49 4.14 -4.00
CA PHE A 413 9.31 3.99 -3.14
C PHE A 413 9.36 2.66 -2.38
N HIS A 414 8.97 2.63 -1.10
CA HIS A 414 8.96 1.42 -0.30
C HIS A 414 7.55 0.83 -0.14
N MET A 415 7.37 -0.40 -0.57
CA MET A 415 6.21 -1.25 -0.25
C MET A 415 6.55 -2.28 0.81
N ASP A 416 7.84 -2.52 1.01
CA ASP A 416 8.47 -3.40 1.98
C ASP A 416 9.69 -2.70 2.57
N MET A 417 10.07 -3.02 3.80
CA MET A 417 11.26 -2.47 4.45
C MET A 417 11.88 -3.44 5.43
N ASN A 418 13.17 -3.71 5.23
CA ASN A 418 14.03 -4.35 6.20
C ASN A 418 15.03 -3.33 6.75
N GLY A 419 14.75 -2.76 7.91
CA GLY A 419 15.62 -1.72 8.50
C GLY A 419 14.87 -0.66 9.32
N GLY A 420 15.60 0.41 9.64
CA GLY A 420 15.04 1.54 10.38
C GLY A 420 14.05 2.40 9.56
N PRO A 421 13.05 3.03 10.20
CA PRO A 421 12.82 3.06 11.65
C PRO A 421 12.20 1.76 12.21
N PHE A 422 11.57 0.94 11.35
CA PHE A 422 11.02 -0.39 11.67
C PHE A 422 10.89 -1.23 10.40
N SER A 423 11.05 -2.54 10.53
CA SER A 423 10.78 -3.46 9.43
C SER A 423 9.30 -3.79 9.32
N TYR A 424 8.84 -3.97 8.08
CA TYR A 424 7.54 -4.50 7.74
C TYR A 424 7.68 -5.23 6.39
N LYS A 425 7.58 -6.55 6.41
CA LYS A 425 7.94 -7.40 5.28
C LYS A 425 7.17 -8.72 5.20
N TRP A 426 6.14 -8.88 6.04
CA TRP A 426 5.37 -10.12 6.07
C TRP A 426 4.21 -10.13 5.06
N LEU A 427 3.22 -9.25 5.25
CA LEU A 427 2.03 -9.17 4.40
C LEU A 427 1.77 -7.74 3.92
N ASN A 428 1.07 -7.59 2.79
CA ASN A 428 0.79 -6.29 2.19
C ASN A 428 0.10 -5.32 3.15
N SER A 429 0.73 -4.17 3.38
CA SER A 429 0.22 -3.05 4.17
C SER A 429 0.20 -1.73 3.36
N ASN A 430 0.03 -1.84 2.03
CA ASN A 430 0.11 -0.72 1.10
C ASN A 430 -1.25 -0.49 0.40
N PRO A 431 -2.16 0.32 0.96
CA PRO A 431 -3.42 0.66 0.32
C PRO A 431 -3.20 1.42 -0.98
N LEU A 432 -3.93 1.07 -2.03
CA LEU A 432 -3.80 1.71 -3.35
C LEU A 432 -4.05 3.23 -3.31
N PRO A 433 -5.01 3.77 -2.54
CA PRO A 433 -5.19 5.22 -2.41
C PRO A 433 -3.94 5.95 -1.88
N LYS A 434 -3.16 5.33 -0.99
CA LYS A 434 -1.90 5.89 -0.48
C LYS A 434 -0.83 5.91 -1.56
N ILE A 435 -0.68 4.81 -2.30
CA ILE A 435 0.25 4.74 -3.44
C ILE A 435 -0.12 5.81 -4.48
N TRP A 436 -1.41 5.89 -4.83
CA TRP A 436 -1.89 6.86 -5.81
C TRP A 436 -1.60 8.29 -5.36
N GLU A 437 -1.93 8.65 -4.13
CA GLU A 437 -1.75 10.00 -3.59
C GLU A 437 -0.29 10.45 -3.66
N GLN A 438 0.66 9.62 -3.22
CA GLN A 438 2.07 9.93 -3.22
C GLN A 438 2.67 9.95 -4.64
N MET A 439 2.29 9.01 -5.49
CA MET A 439 2.81 8.95 -6.85
C MET A 439 2.17 10.01 -7.76
N ASN A 440 0.95 10.48 -7.44
CA ASN A 440 0.38 11.68 -8.07
C ASN A 440 1.22 12.94 -7.75
N LEU A 441 1.73 13.08 -6.51
CA LEU A 441 2.68 14.15 -6.20
C LEU A 441 3.93 14.05 -7.07
N ALA A 442 4.52 12.85 -7.17
CA ALA A 442 5.71 12.63 -8.02
C ALA A 442 5.46 13.05 -9.47
N GLN A 443 4.32 12.66 -10.04
CA GLN A 443 3.93 13.00 -11.41
C GLN A 443 3.72 14.51 -11.61
N GLU A 444 2.94 15.16 -10.75
CA GLU A 444 2.61 16.57 -10.86
C GLU A 444 3.82 17.49 -10.64
N TYR A 445 4.79 17.04 -9.88
CA TYR A 445 6.07 17.73 -9.67
C TYR A 445 7.17 17.32 -10.64
N GLY A 446 6.90 16.40 -11.59
CA GLY A 446 7.79 16.05 -12.69
C GLY A 446 8.93 15.10 -12.33
N ALA A 447 8.79 14.29 -11.28
CA ALA A 447 9.71 13.19 -10.96
C ALA A 447 9.30 11.95 -11.75
N ASN A 448 9.54 11.94 -13.06
CA ASN A 448 9.01 10.94 -14.00
C ASN A 448 10.07 10.22 -14.86
N GLN A 449 11.36 10.36 -14.51
CA GLN A 449 12.41 9.62 -15.20
C GLN A 449 12.48 8.15 -14.77
N ILE A 450 12.39 7.90 -13.45
CA ILE A 450 12.47 6.55 -12.85
C ILE A 450 11.43 6.44 -11.74
N TRP A 451 10.60 5.40 -11.75
CA TRP A 451 9.84 4.94 -10.59
C TRP A 451 10.24 3.50 -10.31
N ILE A 452 10.82 3.26 -9.12
CA ILE A 452 11.22 1.94 -8.64
C ILE A 452 10.63 1.69 -7.24
N ALA A 453 9.99 0.54 -7.06
CA ALA A 453 9.40 0.14 -5.80
C ALA A 453 10.22 -0.97 -5.14
N ASN A 454 10.64 -0.77 -3.90
CA ASN A 454 11.12 -1.84 -3.05
C ASN A 454 9.94 -2.76 -2.69
N VAL A 455 10.03 -4.02 -3.08
CA VAL A 455 8.96 -5.01 -2.92
C VAL A 455 9.41 -6.24 -2.11
N GLY A 456 10.56 -6.16 -1.45
CA GLY A 456 11.12 -7.26 -0.66
C GLY A 456 11.23 -8.54 -1.47
N ASP A 457 10.35 -9.49 -1.19
CA ASP A 457 10.29 -10.83 -1.80
C ASP A 457 9.33 -10.95 -3.02
N LEU A 458 8.72 -9.87 -3.49
CA LEU A 458 7.66 -9.84 -4.51
C LEU A 458 6.30 -10.34 -4.01
N LYS A 459 6.24 -11.48 -3.34
CA LYS A 459 5.02 -12.00 -2.72
C LYS A 459 4.95 -11.60 -1.22
N PRO A 460 3.75 -11.24 -0.73
CA PRO A 460 2.44 -11.15 -1.37
C PRO A 460 2.07 -9.70 -1.77
N LEU A 461 2.84 -9.06 -2.64
CA LEU A 461 2.64 -7.67 -3.07
C LEU A 461 2.12 -7.53 -4.51
N GLU A 462 1.51 -8.57 -5.06
CA GLU A 462 1.07 -8.64 -6.46
C GLU A 462 0.19 -7.46 -6.87
N VAL A 463 -0.83 -7.15 -6.07
CA VAL A 463 -1.80 -6.07 -6.36
C VAL A 463 -1.16 -4.68 -6.33
N PRO A 464 -0.43 -4.27 -5.27
CA PRO A 464 0.21 -2.96 -5.25
C PRO A 464 1.34 -2.83 -6.29
N ILE A 465 2.07 -3.89 -6.61
CA ILE A 465 3.09 -3.89 -7.68
C ILE A 465 2.43 -3.59 -9.03
N GLU A 466 1.39 -4.32 -9.40
CA GLU A 466 0.71 -4.07 -10.68
C GLU A 466 0.11 -2.67 -10.74
N PHE A 467 -0.57 -2.23 -9.68
CA PHE A 467 -1.13 -0.88 -9.61
C PHE A 467 -0.06 0.19 -9.82
N PHE A 468 1.07 0.10 -9.11
CA PHE A 468 2.19 1.04 -9.21
C PHE A 468 2.76 1.11 -10.65
N LEU A 469 2.97 -0.05 -11.29
CA LEU A 469 3.54 -0.12 -12.63
C LEU A 469 2.56 0.39 -13.71
N ARG A 470 1.26 0.07 -13.58
CA ARG A 470 0.20 0.59 -14.47
C ARG A 470 0.02 2.11 -14.29
N LEU A 471 0.07 2.60 -13.05
CA LEU A 471 0.06 4.02 -12.75
C LEU A 471 1.27 4.74 -13.39
N ALA A 472 2.47 4.16 -13.28
CA ALA A 472 3.68 4.69 -13.91
C ALA A 472 3.59 4.73 -15.45
N TRP A 473 2.86 3.80 -16.06
CA TRP A 473 2.60 3.79 -17.49
C TRP A 473 1.72 4.96 -17.93
N ASN A 474 0.58 5.14 -17.26
CA ASN A 474 -0.41 6.19 -17.62
C ASN A 474 -1.10 6.80 -16.37
N PRO A 475 -0.41 7.65 -15.60
CA PRO A 475 -0.97 8.26 -14.39
C PRO A 475 -2.16 9.18 -14.67
N LYS A 476 -2.24 9.81 -15.85
CA LYS A 476 -3.36 10.67 -16.22
C LYS A 476 -4.65 9.90 -16.55
N GLY A 477 -4.51 8.62 -16.87
CA GLY A 477 -5.65 7.73 -17.13
C GLY A 477 -6.19 7.04 -15.88
N MET A 478 -5.68 7.38 -14.69
CA MET A 478 -6.05 6.77 -13.41
C MET A 478 -6.16 7.86 -12.32
N GLY A 479 -7.34 8.43 -12.18
CA GLY A 479 -7.65 9.42 -11.14
C GLY A 479 -7.93 8.77 -9.77
N LYS A 480 -8.03 9.61 -8.73
CA LYS A 480 -8.37 9.16 -7.36
C LYS A 480 -9.71 8.40 -7.27
N ASP A 481 -10.66 8.75 -8.14
CA ASP A 481 -11.99 8.15 -8.18
C ASP A 481 -12.04 6.85 -9.00
N ASP A 482 -10.97 6.52 -9.73
CA ASP A 482 -10.87 5.33 -10.58
C ASP A 482 -10.30 4.10 -9.85
N ILE A 483 -9.74 4.27 -8.66
CA ILE A 483 -9.00 3.22 -7.92
C ILE A 483 -9.89 2.02 -7.59
N ALA A 484 -11.09 2.26 -7.06
CA ALA A 484 -12.04 1.18 -6.76
C ALA A 484 -12.46 0.43 -8.04
N GLY A 485 -12.72 1.16 -9.13
CA GLY A 485 -13.02 0.59 -10.43
C GLY A 485 -11.85 -0.20 -11.03
N TRP A 486 -10.60 0.25 -10.82
CA TRP A 486 -9.41 -0.49 -11.22
C TRP A 486 -9.28 -1.80 -10.44
N THR A 487 -9.47 -1.78 -9.13
CA THR A 487 -9.41 -2.97 -8.27
C THR A 487 -10.50 -3.99 -8.67
N GLN A 488 -11.70 -3.50 -9.01
CA GLN A 488 -12.77 -4.38 -9.49
C GLN A 488 -12.44 -5.01 -10.85
N ARG A 489 -11.88 -4.26 -11.81
CA ARG A 489 -11.44 -4.81 -13.10
C ARG A 489 -10.29 -5.80 -12.92
N TRP A 490 -9.35 -5.55 -11.97
CA TRP A 490 -8.32 -6.50 -11.60
C TRP A 490 -8.96 -7.82 -11.11
N ALA A 491 -9.88 -7.74 -10.15
CA ALA A 491 -10.57 -8.92 -9.63
C ALA A 491 -11.39 -9.65 -10.71
N GLU A 492 -12.02 -8.91 -11.62
CA GLU A 492 -12.75 -9.48 -12.77
C GLU A 492 -11.80 -10.21 -13.73
N ARG A 493 -10.63 -9.64 -14.00
CA ARG A 493 -9.62 -10.30 -14.84
C ARG A 493 -9.14 -11.61 -14.19
N GLU A 494 -8.87 -11.65 -12.90
CA GLU A 494 -8.34 -12.84 -12.24
C GLU A 494 -9.41 -13.91 -11.96
N PHE A 495 -10.57 -13.52 -11.46
CA PHE A 495 -11.58 -14.45 -10.94
C PHE A 495 -12.93 -14.44 -11.70
N GLY A 496 -13.05 -13.58 -12.71
CA GLY A 496 -14.30 -13.42 -13.47
C GLY A 496 -15.28 -12.41 -12.86
N PRO A 497 -16.35 -12.03 -13.61
CA PRO A 497 -17.25 -10.93 -13.23
C PRO A 497 -18.16 -11.25 -12.05
N GLN A 498 -18.45 -12.54 -11.79
CA GLN A 498 -19.43 -12.95 -10.79
C GLN A 498 -19.08 -12.48 -9.38
N HIS A 499 -17.79 -12.50 -9.01
CA HIS A 499 -17.31 -12.21 -7.68
C HIS A 499 -16.39 -10.97 -7.61
N ALA A 500 -16.21 -10.27 -8.73
CA ALA A 500 -15.24 -9.20 -8.88
C ALA A 500 -15.42 -8.06 -7.85
N ALA A 501 -16.62 -7.60 -7.63
CA ALA A 501 -16.92 -6.53 -6.68
C ALA A 501 -16.60 -6.93 -5.23
N GLU A 502 -16.97 -8.17 -4.85
CA GLU A 502 -16.71 -8.70 -3.50
C GLU A 502 -15.21 -8.89 -3.27
N ILE A 503 -14.49 -9.49 -4.24
CA ILE A 503 -13.03 -9.69 -4.16
C ILE A 503 -12.30 -8.35 -4.10
N ALA A 504 -12.70 -7.37 -4.90
CA ALA A 504 -12.12 -6.03 -4.88
C ALA A 504 -12.28 -5.35 -3.51
N ASP A 505 -13.45 -5.46 -2.90
CA ASP A 505 -13.70 -4.93 -1.55
C ASP A 505 -12.86 -5.65 -0.49
N LEU A 506 -12.76 -6.98 -0.55
CA LEU A 506 -11.92 -7.77 0.35
C LEU A 506 -10.44 -7.36 0.27
N VAL A 507 -9.90 -7.24 -0.94
CA VAL A 507 -8.50 -6.86 -1.17
C VAL A 507 -8.22 -5.42 -0.72
N ALA A 508 -9.10 -4.48 -1.04
CA ALA A 508 -8.97 -3.09 -0.62
C ALA A 508 -9.01 -2.96 0.91
N LYS A 509 -9.94 -3.68 1.56
CA LYS A 509 -10.11 -3.62 3.02
C LYS A 509 -8.98 -4.26 3.79
N TYR A 510 -8.49 -5.43 3.38
CA TYR A 510 -7.37 -6.02 4.14
C TYR A 510 -6.12 -5.15 4.08
N ALA A 511 -5.80 -4.58 2.92
CA ALA A 511 -4.66 -3.68 2.78
C ALA A 511 -4.84 -2.40 3.63
N LYS A 512 -6.06 -1.84 3.66
CA LYS A 512 -6.42 -0.69 4.47
C LYS A 512 -6.32 -0.97 5.97
N TYR A 513 -6.89 -2.09 6.44
CA TYR A 513 -6.87 -2.45 7.86
C TYR A 513 -5.44 -2.76 8.33
N ASN A 514 -4.64 -3.40 7.46
CA ASN A 514 -3.24 -3.66 7.72
C ASN A 514 -2.39 -2.39 7.76
N ALA A 515 -2.80 -1.34 7.06
CA ALA A 515 -2.17 -0.01 7.10
C ALA A 515 -2.62 0.86 8.27
N TRP A 516 -3.66 0.50 9.04
CA TRP A 516 -3.96 1.18 10.30
C TRP A 516 -2.74 1.17 11.21
N ARG A 517 -2.13 0.00 11.36
CA ARG A 517 -0.82 -0.22 11.93
C ARG A 517 -0.22 -1.47 11.31
N LYS A 518 1.03 -1.37 10.87
CA LYS A 518 1.71 -2.52 10.25
C LYS A 518 1.77 -3.70 11.23
N PRO A 519 1.59 -4.96 10.78
CA PRO A 519 1.46 -6.12 11.69
C PRO A 519 2.62 -6.24 12.68
N GLU A 520 3.85 -6.08 12.19
CA GLU A 520 5.07 -6.18 12.99
C GLU A 520 5.11 -5.17 14.16
N LEU A 521 4.28 -4.13 14.11
CA LEU A 521 4.19 -3.08 15.13
C LEU A 521 3.00 -3.24 16.08
N VAL A 522 2.06 -4.14 15.78
CA VAL A 522 0.90 -4.38 16.65
C VAL A 522 1.36 -5.11 17.91
N ARG A 523 0.89 -4.64 19.06
CA ARG A 523 1.20 -5.17 20.39
C ARG A 523 -0.11 -5.43 21.15
N PRO A 524 -0.07 -6.19 22.27
CA PRO A 524 -1.25 -6.45 23.10
C PRO A 524 -1.99 -5.19 23.60
N ASP A 525 -1.28 -4.06 23.71
CA ASP A 525 -1.78 -2.77 24.18
C ASP A 525 -2.02 -1.74 23.04
N THR A 526 -1.90 -2.15 21.78
CA THR A 526 -2.07 -1.22 20.64
C THR A 526 -3.47 -0.63 20.59
N PHE A 527 -4.50 -1.47 20.66
CA PHE A 527 -5.90 -1.04 20.63
C PHE A 527 -6.48 -1.05 22.03
N SER A 528 -7.17 0.03 22.38
CA SER A 528 -7.74 0.16 23.71
C SER A 528 -8.74 -0.96 24.01
N LEU A 529 -8.51 -1.66 25.13
CA LEU A 529 -9.39 -2.73 25.64
C LEU A 529 -10.57 -2.19 26.43
N VAL A 530 -10.50 -0.94 26.88
CA VAL A 530 -11.47 -0.35 27.82
C VAL A 530 -12.19 0.88 27.26
N ASN A 531 -11.58 1.63 26.33
CA ASN A 531 -12.16 2.85 25.78
C ASN A 531 -12.76 2.62 24.40
N TYR A 532 -13.98 3.13 24.18
CA TYR A 532 -14.68 3.15 22.88
C TYR A 532 -14.91 1.77 22.26
N ARG A 533 -14.78 0.67 23.02
CA ARG A 533 -14.81 -0.71 22.50
C ARG A 533 -13.83 -0.92 21.31
N GLU A 534 -12.70 -0.23 21.35
CA GLU A 534 -11.83 -0.13 20.18
C GLU A 534 -11.28 -1.48 19.74
N ALA A 535 -10.68 -2.26 20.66
CA ALA A 535 -10.16 -3.61 20.34
C ALA A 535 -11.27 -4.57 19.87
N GLU A 536 -12.50 -4.45 20.43
CA GLU A 536 -13.65 -5.24 19.96
C GLU A 536 -14.01 -4.90 18.52
N ARG A 537 -14.15 -3.60 18.19
CA ARG A 537 -14.48 -3.15 16.82
C ARG A 537 -13.42 -3.56 15.80
N VAL A 538 -12.13 -3.53 16.17
CA VAL A 538 -11.03 -3.99 15.31
C VAL A 538 -11.14 -5.50 15.07
N SER A 539 -11.33 -6.30 16.13
CA SER A 539 -11.52 -7.75 16.02
C SER A 539 -12.77 -8.09 15.19
N GLU A 540 -13.91 -7.41 15.45
CA GLU A 540 -15.15 -7.57 14.68
C GLU A 540 -14.95 -7.28 13.18
N ALA A 541 -14.24 -6.21 12.83
CA ALA A 541 -13.96 -5.84 11.44
C ALA A 541 -13.13 -6.91 10.71
N TRP A 542 -12.04 -7.38 11.32
CA TRP A 542 -11.19 -8.42 10.76
C TRP A 542 -11.90 -9.78 10.66
N ASN A 543 -12.65 -10.19 11.69
CA ASN A 543 -13.39 -11.44 11.68
C ASN A 543 -14.55 -11.42 10.67
N ALA A 544 -15.22 -10.28 10.49
CA ALA A 544 -16.24 -10.12 9.44
C ALA A 544 -15.62 -10.27 8.05
N LEU A 545 -14.43 -9.68 7.83
CA LEU A 545 -13.70 -9.80 6.57
C LEU A 545 -13.28 -11.26 6.31
N ALA A 546 -12.71 -11.93 7.30
CA ALA A 546 -12.30 -13.34 7.24
C ALA A 546 -13.48 -14.27 6.96
N LYS A 547 -14.64 -14.03 7.61
CA LYS A 547 -15.88 -14.78 7.37
C LYS A 547 -16.35 -14.63 5.92
N ARG A 548 -16.39 -13.39 5.39
CA ARG A 548 -16.80 -13.12 4.00
C ARG A 548 -15.87 -13.83 3.02
N ALA A 549 -14.54 -13.69 3.18
CA ALA A 549 -13.55 -14.35 2.32
C ALA A 549 -13.67 -15.89 2.37
N THR A 550 -13.89 -16.47 3.55
CA THR A 550 -14.07 -17.92 3.71
C THR A 550 -15.36 -18.42 3.05
N LEU A 551 -16.46 -17.68 3.18
CA LEU A 551 -17.72 -18.02 2.52
C LEU A 551 -17.58 -17.95 1.00
N LEU A 552 -16.94 -16.91 0.49
CA LEU A 552 -16.73 -16.72 -0.94
C LEU A 552 -15.92 -17.87 -1.55
N LYS A 553 -14.92 -18.42 -0.83
CA LYS A 553 -14.13 -19.59 -1.26
C LYS A 553 -15.02 -20.74 -1.77
N THR A 554 -16.18 -20.98 -1.13
CA THR A 554 -17.07 -22.10 -1.49
C THR A 554 -17.69 -21.97 -2.88
N SER A 555 -17.71 -20.75 -3.45
CA SER A 555 -18.24 -20.46 -4.79
C SER A 555 -17.15 -20.24 -5.85
N ILE A 556 -15.89 -20.19 -5.43
CA ILE A 556 -14.75 -20.07 -6.36
C ILE A 556 -14.52 -21.41 -7.07
N PRO A 557 -14.38 -21.45 -8.40
CA PRO A 557 -14.09 -22.66 -9.15
C PRO A 557 -12.83 -23.38 -8.67
N ALA A 558 -12.82 -24.73 -8.81
CA ALA A 558 -11.72 -25.56 -8.28
C ALA A 558 -10.35 -25.18 -8.85
N ASP A 559 -10.28 -24.81 -10.13
CA ASP A 559 -9.06 -24.38 -10.81
C ASP A 559 -8.56 -22.99 -10.41
N GLN A 560 -9.40 -22.20 -9.71
CA GLN A 560 -9.04 -20.87 -9.19
C GLN A 560 -8.75 -20.86 -7.68
N GLN A 561 -8.85 -22.02 -6.99
CA GLN A 561 -8.74 -22.10 -5.53
C GLN A 561 -7.36 -21.68 -5.01
N ASP A 562 -6.28 -22.07 -5.70
CA ASP A 562 -4.92 -21.71 -5.30
C ASP A 562 -4.69 -20.21 -5.45
N ALA A 563 -5.01 -19.64 -6.61
CA ALA A 563 -4.93 -18.19 -6.84
C ALA A 563 -5.78 -17.38 -5.84
N TYR A 564 -7.00 -17.84 -5.55
CA TYR A 564 -7.86 -17.19 -4.57
C TYR A 564 -7.26 -17.26 -3.15
N TYR A 565 -6.69 -18.41 -2.80
CA TYR A 565 -6.03 -18.57 -1.50
C TYR A 565 -4.84 -17.63 -1.37
N GLU A 566 -3.98 -17.56 -2.37
CA GLU A 566 -2.79 -16.69 -2.37
C GLU A 566 -3.14 -15.21 -2.32
N LEU A 567 -3.98 -14.75 -3.25
CA LEU A 567 -4.22 -13.33 -3.48
C LEU A 567 -5.24 -12.71 -2.54
N VAL A 568 -6.12 -13.52 -1.92
CA VAL A 568 -7.27 -13.01 -1.15
C VAL A 568 -7.38 -13.66 0.23
N LEU A 569 -7.49 -14.99 0.28
CA LEU A 569 -7.91 -15.65 1.51
C LEU A 569 -6.82 -15.72 2.57
N HIS A 570 -5.60 -16.14 2.20
CA HIS A 570 -4.49 -16.29 3.14
C HIS A 570 -4.16 -14.99 3.85
N PRO A 571 -3.91 -13.85 3.17
CA PRO A 571 -3.57 -12.62 3.88
C PRO A 571 -4.67 -12.17 4.84
N ILE A 572 -5.94 -12.37 4.49
CA ILE A 572 -7.08 -12.04 5.38
C ILE A 572 -7.12 -12.95 6.59
N LEU A 573 -6.96 -14.27 6.42
CA LEU A 573 -6.99 -15.22 7.53
C LEU A 573 -5.79 -15.05 8.46
N ALA A 574 -4.60 -14.88 7.91
CA ALA A 574 -3.36 -14.68 8.67
C ALA A 574 -3.42 -13.40 9.52
N LEU A 575 -3.82 -12.28 8.92
CA LEU A 575 -3.94 -10.99 9.61
C LEU A 575 -5.07 -10.99 10.64
N SER A 576 -6.24 -11.56 10.33
CA SER A 576 -7.33 -11.70 11.30
C SER A 576 -6.90 -12.53 12.51
N ASN A 577 -6.19 -13.64 12.29
CA ASN A 577 -5.63 -14.48 13.33
C ASN A 577 -4.58 -13.74 14.17
N TYR A 578 -3.69 -13.00 13.53
CA TYR A 578 -2.63 -12.24 14.18
C TYR A 578 -3.19 -11.12 15.07
N ILE A 579 -4.17 -10.35 14.58
CA ILE A 579 -4.82 -9.29 15.34
C ILE A 579 -5.57 -9.87 16.55
N ASP A 580 -6.29 -10.95 16.37
CA ASP A 580 -6.97 -11.65 17.49
C ASP A 580 -5.97 -12.21 18.51
N LEU A 581 -4.79 -12.68 18.08
CA LEU A 581 -3.70 -13.12 18.95
C LEU A 581 -3.23 -11.98 19.87
N GLN A 582 -2.97 -10.80 19.32
CA GLN A 582 -2.52 -9.65 20.08
C GLN A 582 -3.62 -9.14 21.04
N ILE A 583 -4.87 -9.06 20.57
CA ILE A 583 -6.00 -8.66 21.43
C ILE A 583 -6.24 -9.68 22.54
N ALA A 584 -6.14 -10.99 22.28
CA ALA A 584 -6.29 -12.02 23.31
C ALA A 584 -5.19 -11.93 24.37
N ALA A 585 -3.94 -11.65 23.96
CA ALA A 585 -2.84 -11.40 24.90
C ALA A 585 -3.10 -10.14 25.75
N GLY A 586 -3.57 -9.05 25.13
CA GLY A 586 -3.95 -7.83 25.87
C GLY A 586 -5.09 -8.09 26.87
N ARG A 587 -6.14 -8.82 26.45
CA ARG A 587 -7.23 -9.22 27.36
C ARG A 587 -6.72 -10.11 28.50
N ASN A 588 -5.81 -11.05 28.23
CA ASN A 588 -5.20 -11.86 29.27
C ASN A 588 -4.52 -11.00 30.34
N HIS A 589 -3.72 -10.01 29.93
CA HIS A 589 -3.03 -9.11 30.86
C HIS A 589 -4.02 -8.26 31.69
N LEU A 590 -5.03 -7.67 31.02
CA LEU A 590 -6.06 -6.87 31.69
C LEU A 590 -6.86 -7.71 32.69
N TYR A 591 -7.30 -8.90 32.26
CA TYR A 591 -8.11 -9.78 33.12
C TYR A 591 -7.31 -10.33 34.28
N ALA A 592 -6.02 -10.63 34.09
CA ALA A 592 -5.14 -11.01 35.18
C ALA A 592 -4.99 -9.89 36.23
N LYS A 593 -4.82 -8.62 35.77
CA LYS A 593 -4.81 -7.43 36.65
C LYS A 593 -6.12 -7.29 37.45
N GLN A 594 -7.26 -7.62 36.84
CA GLN A 594 -8.59 -7.55 37.46
C GLN A 594 -8.92 -8.75 38.32
N GLY A 595 -8.05 -9.78 38.39
CA GLY A 595 -8.33 -11.05 39.09
C GLY A 595 -9.46 -11.85 38.42
N ARG A 596 -9.70 -11.73 37.20
CA ARG A 596 -10.73 -12.37 36.36
C ARG A 596 -10.27 -13.76 35.95
N TYR A 597 -11.04 -14.80 36.28
CA TYR A 597 -10.64 -16.18 35.90
C TYR A 597 -10.55 -16.36 34.36
N ALA A 598 -11.32 -15.60 33.59
CA ALA A 598 -11.29 -15.54 32.12
C ALA A 598 -9.90 -15.21 31.57
N ALA A 599 -8.94 -14.69 32.35
CA ALA A 599 -7.53 -14.58 31.96
C ALA A 599 -6.96 -15.93 31.48
N ASN A 600 -7.33 -17.05 32.14
CA ASN A 600 -6.88 -18.38 31.74
C ASN A 600 -7.45 -18.81 30.40
N THR A 601 -8.73 -18.50 30.13
CA THR A 601 -9.36 -18.73 28.80
C THR A 601 -8.64 -17.94 27.70
N GLN A 602 -8.28 -16.69 27.98
CA GLN A 602 -7.53 -15.88 27.03
C GLN A 602 -6.10 -16.41 26.82
N ALA A 603 -5.43 -16.96 27.85
CA ALA A 603 -4.13 -17.60 27.70
C ALA A 603 -4.19 -18.86 26.81
N GLU A 604 -5.25 -19.67 26.94
CA GLU A 604 -5.49 -20.80 26.03
C GLU A 604 -5.76 -20.32 24.60
N ARG A 605 -6.54 -19.26 24.44
CA ARG A 605 -6.80 -18.65 23.14
C ARG A 605 -5.52 -18.15 22.49
N VAL A 606 -4.61 -17.51 23.22
CA VAL A 606 -3.29 -17.07 22.72
C VAL A 606 -2.51 -18.26 22.18
N ARG A 607 -2.42 -19.38 22.91
CA ARG A 607 -1.74 -20.60 22.46
C ARG A 607 -2.36 -21.17 21.18
N ALA A 608 -3.69 -21.21 21.11
CA ALA A 608 -4.41 -21.74 19.96
C ALA A 608 -4.21 -20.86 18.70
N LEU A 609 -4.26 -19.54 18.86
CA LEU A 609 -4.06 -18.58 17.75
C LEU A 609 -2.62 -18.56 17.28
N PHE A 610 -1.64 -18.68 18.18
CA PHE A 610 -0.22 -18.81 17.83
C PHE A 610 0.06 -20.09 17.04
N LYS A 611 -0.52 -21.22 17.46
CA LYS A 611 -0.43 -22.45 16.68
C LYS A 611 -1.09 -22.31 15.32
N ARG A 612 -2.26 -21.70 15.24
CA ARG A 612 -2.98 -21.49 13.98
C ARG A 612 -2.19 -20.62 13.01
N ASP A 613 -1.43 -19.65 13.49
CA ASP A 613 -0.54 -18.83 12.67
C ASP A 613 0.50 -19.69 11.95
N GLN A 614 1.14 -20.60 12.68
CA GLN A 614 2.06 -21.58 12.08
C GLN A 614 1.35 -22.48 11.07
N ASP A 615 0.15 -23.01 11.42
CA ASP A 615 -0.61 -23.88 10.53
C ASP A 615 -1.00 -23.18 9.21
N LEU A 616 -1.29 -21.86 9.24
CA LEU A 616 -1.60 -21.07 8.04
C LEU A 616 -0.36 -20.87 7.15
N SER A 617 0.80 -20.61 7.76
CA SER A 617 2.08 -20.49 7.04
C SER A 617 2.50 -21.84 6.43
N ASP A 618 2.40 -22.92 7.19
CA ASP A 618 2.72 -24.28 6.72
C ASP A 618 1.81 -24.70 5.57
N PHE A 619 0.51 -24.39 5.65
CA PHE A 619 -0.43 -24.70 4.57
C PHE A 619 -0.08 -23.93 3.28
N TYR A 620 0.23 -22.64 3.39
CA TYR A 620 0.65 -21.84 2.23
C TYR A 620 1.91 -22.46 1.59
N ASN A 621 2.92 -22.72 2.39
CA ASN A 621 4.21 -23.23 1.93
C ASN A 621 4.11 -24.61 1.28
N THR A 622 3.29 -25.51 1.85
CA THR A 622 3.35 -26.95 1.50
C THR A 622 2.17 -27.47 0.68
N GLN A 623 1.02 -26.81 0.72
CA GLN A 623 -0.22 -27.31 0.08
C GLN A 623 -0.65 -26.48 -1.13
N VAL A 624 -0.49 -25.16 -1.08
CA VAL A 624 -0.90 -24.27 -2.16
C VAL A 624 -0.10 -24.58 -3.42
N ALA A 625 -0.78 -24.72 -4.54
CA ALA A 625 -0.19 -25.07 -5.84
C ALA A 625 0.76 -26.29 -5.77
N GLY A 626 0.42 -27.27 -4.91
CA GLY A 626 1.24 -28.48 -4.71
C GLY A 626 2.61 -28.20 -4.07
N GLY A 627 2.73 -27.17 -3.24
CA GLY A 627 3.99 -26.78 -2.59
C GLY A 627 4.95 -26.01 -3.48
N LYS A 628 4.46 -25.41 -4.57
CA LYS A 628 5.25 -24.53 -5.44
C LYS A 628 5.91 -23.38 -4.69
N TRP A 629 5.23 -22.83 -3.69
CA TRP A 629 5.62 -21.66 -2.94
C TRP A 629 6.25 -21.97 -1.58
N ASN A 630 6.83 -23.18 -1.42
CA ASN A 630 7.50 -23.53 -0.17
C ASN A 630 8.53 -22.45 0.22
N HIS A 631 8.55 -22.04 1.49
CA HIS A 631 9.32 -20.95 2.09
C HIS A 631 8.77 -19.53 1.90
N MET A 632 7.81 -19.26 1.02
CA MET A 632 7.33 -17.90 0.80
C MET A 632 6.65 -17.25 2.04
N MET A 633 6.18 -18.07 2.99
CA MET A 633 5.63 -17.62 4.27
C MET A 633 6.53 -17.95 5.47
N ASP A 634 7.83 -18.05 5.27
CA ASP A 634 8.81 -18.29 6.35
C ASP A 634 9.15 -17.01 7.14
N GLN A 635 8.70 -15.82 6.69
CA GLN A 635 9.01 -14.55 7.34
C GLN A 635 8.47 -14.51 8.77
N THR A 636 9.36 -14.36 9.74
CA THR A 636 8.99 -14.14 11.14
C THR A 636 8.33 -12.78 11.30
N HIS A 637 7.21 -12.74 12.04
CA HIS A 637 6.37 -11.54 12.17
C HIS A 637 5.80 -11.32 13.58
N ILE A 638 5.99 -12.26 14.50
CA ILE A 638 5.53 -12.17 15.89
C ILE A 638 6.74 -11.98 16.82
N GLY A 639 6.72 -10.95 17.66
CA GLY A 639 7.73 -10.75 18.70
C GLY A 639 8.83 -9.74 18.37
N TYR A 640 8.63 -8.86 17.39
CA TYR A 640 9.54 -7.75 17.12
C TYR A 640 9.74 -6.88 18.37
N ARG A 641 11.00 -6.53 18.67
CA ARG A 641 11.40 -5.63 19.75
C ARG A 641 12.02 -4.34 19.24
N ASP A 642 12.68 -4.41 18.10
CA ASP A 642 13.24 -3.29 17.35
C ASP A 642 13.00 -3.54 15.83
N TRP A 643 13.75 -2.93 14.96
CA TRP A 643 13.60 -3.10 13.51
C TRP A 643 14.04 -4.49 13.00
N ARG A 644 14.83 -5.25 13.77
CA ARG A 644 15.33 -6.56 13.35
C ARG A 644 14.24 -7.62 13.47
N SER A 645 14.16 -8.47 12.47
CA SER A 645 13.29 -9.66 12.54
C SER A 645 13.71 -10.56 13.70
N PRO A 646 12.78 -11.05 14.51
CA PRO A 646 13.11 -12.09 15.48
C PRO A 646 13.57 -13.36 14.74
N PRO A 647 14.50 -14.16 15.30
CA PRO A 647 14.99 -15.39 14.65
C PRO A 647 13.89 -16.45 14.49
N GLU A 648 12.86 -16.39 15.34
CA GLU A 648 11.66 -17.23 15.30
C GLU A 648 10.45 -16.41 15.80
N ASN A 649 9.23 -16.84 15.45
CA ASN A 649 8.03 -16.23 16.00
C ASN A 649 7.96 -16.48 17.50
N VAL A 650 7.75 -15.40 18.29
CA VAL A 650 7.72 -15.45 19.74
C VAL A 650 6.29 -15.21 20.23
N MET A 651 5.70 -16.24 20.83
CA MET A 651 4.35 -16.14 21.41
C MET A 651 4.29 -15.01 22.45
N PRO A 652 3.26 -14.15 22.40
CA PRO A 652 3.04 -13.16 23.46
C PRO A 652 2.95 -13.80 24.86
N ALA A 653 3.58 -13.17 25.84
CA ALA A 653 3.55 -13.65 27.21
C ALA A 653 2.10 -13.64 27.77
N THR A 654 1.77 -14.61 28.62
CA THR A 654 0.47 -14.72 29.28
C THR A 654 0.62 -14.92 30.77
N SER A 655 -0.37 -14.45 31.52
CA SER A 655 -0.50 -14.64 32.96
C SER A 655 -1.60 -15.67 33.26
N SER A 656 -1.47 -16.38 34.37
CA SER A 656 -2.51 -17.27 34.93
C SER A 656 -3.10 -16.68 36.22
N VAL A 657 -4.38 -16.91 36.43
CA VAL A 657 -5.09 -16.48 37.63
C VAL A 657 -5.57 -17.72 38.39
N PRO A 658 -5.23 -17.87 39.67
CA PRO A 658 -5.74 -18.98 40.45
C PRO A 658 -7.26 -18.82 40.66
N ALA A 659 -7.96 -19.94 40.79
CA ALA A 659 -9.39 -19.90 41.12
C ALA A 659 -9.60 -19.26 42.52
N GLY A 660 -10.44 -18.24 42.56
CA GLY A 660 -10.90 -17.62 43.79
C GLY A 660 -11.86 -18.48 44.59
N ALA A 661 -12.41 -17.95 45.68
CA ALA A 661 -13.43 -18.66 46.45
C ALA A 661 -14.72 -18.87 45.65
N ALA A 662 -15.41 -19.97 45.90
CA ALA A 662 -16.65 -20.31 45.21
C ALA A 662 -17.71 -19.20 45.37
N GLY A 663 -18.23 -18.68 44.22
CA GLY A 663 -19.20 -17.58 44.15
C GLY A 663 -18.58 -16.19 44.32
N GLU A 664 -17.26 -16.04 44.25
CA GLU A 664 -16.64 -14.72 44.13
C GLU A 664 -16.82 -14.18 42.69
N PHE A 665 -17.38 -12.99 42.63
CA PHE A 665 -17.54 -12.26 41.35
C PHE A 665 -16.83 -10.91 41.41
N GLY A 666 -16.71 -10.28 40.25
CA GLY A 666 -16.23 -8.92 40.08
C GLY A 666 -17.00 -8.21 38.96
N VAL A 667 -16.87 -6.90 38.98
CA VAL A 667 -17.49 -5.99 38.01
C VAL A 667 -16.40 -5.14 37.37
N ALA A 668 -16.39 -5.07 36.03
CA ALA A 668 -15.61 -4.12 35.25
C ALA A 668 -16.56 -3.26 34.44
N ILE A 669 -16.17 -2.03 34.12
CA ILE A 669 -17.04 -1.08 33.41
C ILE A 669 -16.36 -0.50 32.18
N ASP A 670 -17.17 -0.06 31.25
CA ASP A 670 -16.73 0.73 30.08
C ASP A 670 -15.94 1.97 30.54
N GLY A 671 -14.80 2.21 29.92
CA GLY A 671 -13.93 3.35 30.22
C GLY A 671 -12.96 3.16 31.41
N SER A 672 -12.87 1.97 32.01
CA SER A 672 -11.96 1.71 33.13
C SER A 672 -11.23 0.36 33.02
N ASP A 673 -9.96 0.35 33.42
CA ASP A 673 -9.14 -0.86 33.53
C ASP A 673 -9.23 -1.50 34.96
N GLN A 674 -9.96 -0.86 35.87
CA GLN A 674 -10.18 -1.33 37.25
C GLN A 674 -11.28 -2.39 37.31
N ALA A 675 -11.36 -3.06 38.44
CA ALA A 675 -12.42 -3.99 38.77
C ALA A 675 -12.88 -3.81 40.20
N TRP A 676 -14.16 -4.07 40.49
CA TRP A 676 -14.78 -3.93 41.81
C TRP A 676 -15.39 -5.27 42.27
N PRO A 677 -15.36 -5.53 43.58
CA PRO A 677 -14.77 -4.71 44.67
C PRO A 677 -13.24 -4.69 44.58
N GLY A 678 -12.64 -3.59 45.05
CA GLY A 678 -11.18 -3.42 45.12
C GLY A 678 -10.64 -2.27 44.25
N GLY A 679 -11.44 -1.70 43.35
CA GLY A 679 -11.08 -0.50 42.59
C GLY A 679 -10.90 0.73 43.48
N ALA A 680 -9.99 1.64 43.14
CA ALA A 680 -9.65 2.82 43.91
C ALA A 680 -10.80 3.86 43.92
N ASP A 681 -11.54 3.96 42.82
CA ASP A 681 -12.59 4.94 42.61
C ASP A 681 -13.99 4.31 42.66
N VAL A 682 -15.02 5.14 42.72
CA VAL A 682 -16.40 4.68 42.59
C VAL A 682 -16.66 4.33 41.09
N PRO A 683 -17.10 3.09 40.78
CA PRO A 683 -17.35 2.73 39.39
C PRO A 683 -18.38 3.66 38.75
N THR A 684 -17.97 4.42 37.77
CA THR A 684 -18.80 5.42 37.09
C THR A 684 -18.68 5.23 35.55
N LEU A 685 -19.80 4.98 34.90
CA LEU A 685 -19.87 4.86 33.44
C LEU A 685 -19.61 6.23 32.77
N PRO A 686 -19.12 6.25 31.52
CA PRO A 686 -19.13 7.44 30.69
C PRO A 686 -20.51 8.10 30.68
N SER A 687 -20.55 9.44 30.73
CA SER A 687 -21.83 10.19 30.81
C SER A 687 -22.65 10.01 29.52
N PHE A 688 -23.97 9.96 29.69
CA PHE A 688 -24.94 9.85 28.62
C PHE A 688 -25.59 11.22 28.35
N ASP A 689 -25.86 11.55 27.08
CA ASP A 689 -26.65 12.70 26.69
C ASP A 689 -27.71 12.39 25.62
N SER A 690 -28.81 13.14 25.63
CA SER A 690 -29.97 12.89 24.76
C SER A 690 -29.75 13.23 23.28
N ILE A 691 -28.65 13.92 22.95
CA ILE A 691 -28.28 14.27 21.61
C ILE A 691 -27.52 13.09 20.98
N ASN A 692 -26.42 12.65 21.62
CA ASN A 692 -25.58 11.56 21.13
C ASN A 692 -26.17 10.16 21.39
N LYS A 693 -26.99 10.02 22.44
CA LYS A 693 -27.66 8.75 22.82
C LYS A 693 -26.69 7.58 22.94
N GLN A 694 -25.59 7.80 23.65
CA GLN A 694 -24.54 6.80 23.85
C GLN A 694 -25.11 5.54 24.50
N ARG A 695 -24.43 4.41 24.29
CA ARG A 695 -24.64 3.13 24.94
C ARG A 695 -23.35 2.73 25.65
N SER A 696 -23.45 2.20 26.88
CA SER A 696 -22.30 1.75 27.66
C SER A 696 -22.52 0.33 28.19
N TYR A 697 -21.51 -0.26 28.87
CA TYR A 697 -21.63 -1.62 29.38
C TYR A 697 -20.97 -1.81 30.74
N ILE A 698 -21.42 -2.86 31.42
CA ILE A 698 -20.86 -3.40 32.67
C ILE A 698 -20.58 -4.89 32.41
N ASP A 699 -19.34 -5.35 32.59
CA ASP A 699 -19.00 -6.75 32.55
C ASP A 699 -19.03 -7.33 33.97
N VAL A 700 -19.81 -8.40 34.16
CA VAL A 700 -19.85 -9.17 35.40
C VAL A 700 -19.09 -10.46 35.17
N PHE A 701 -18.06 -10.69 35.97
CA PHE A 701 -17.13 -11.78 35.73
C PHE A 701 -16.93 -12.65 37.02
N SER A 702 -16.60 -13.90 36.78
CA SER A 702 -16.29 -14.87 37.81
C SER A 702 -14.81 -14.84 38.17
N LYS A 703 -14.50 -15.06 39.45
CA LYS A 703 -13.15 -15.32 39.94
C LYS A 703 -12.87 -16.81 40.16
N ASP A 704 -13.88 -17.69 40.20
CA ASP A 704 -13.75 -19.14 40.40
C ASP A 704 -13.88 -19.98 39.10
N GLY A 705 -14.11 -19.34 37.93
CA GLY A 705 -14.25 -19.97 36.63
C GLY A 705 -15.67 -20.50 36.30
N ARG A 706 -16.62 -20.38 37.20
CA ARG A 706 -18.02 -20.73 36.94
C ARG A 706 -18.75 -19.52 36.33
N PRO A 707 -19.81 -19.72 35.54
CA PRO A 707 -20.66 -18.59 35.15
C PRO A 707 -21.16 -17.80 36.35
N PRO A 708 -21.02 -16.45 36.40
CA PRO A 708 -21.46 -15.65 37.55
C PRO A 708 -22.97 -15.73 37.69
N ARG A 709 -23.44 -15.84 38.96
CA ARG A 709 -24.87 -15.90 39.31
C ARG A 709 -25.26 -14.62 40.07
N PHE A 710 -25.73 -13.63 39.35
CA PHE A 710 -25.98 -12.30 39.89
C PHE A 710 -27.38 -11.79 39.55
N THR A 711 -27.82 -10.80 40.32
CA THR A 711 -28.93 -9.92 39.98
C THR A 711 -28.41 -8.53 39.65
N VAL A 712 -29.11 -7.84 38.74
CA VAL A 712 -28.80 -6.46 38.41
C VAL A 712 -30.08 -5.63 38.41
N ASP A 713 -30.04 -4.52 39.17
CA ASP A 713 -31.18 -3.62 39.32
C ASP A 713 -30.75 -2.16 39.16
N ALA A 714 -31.62 -1.32 38.60
CA ALA A 714 -31.42 0.12 38.52
C ALA A 714 -32.39 0.89 39.42
N ASP A 715 -31.89 1.89 40.15
CA ASP A 715 -32.70 2.74 41.03
C ASP A 715 -33.60 3.74 40.30
N LYS A 716 -33.35 3.97 38.99
CA LYS A 716 -34.08 4.92 38.15
C LYS A 716 -34.78 4.23 37.00
N PRO A 717 -36.06 4.55 36.71
CA PRO A 717 -36.83 3.93 35.64
C PRO A 717 -36.36 4.30 34.22
N TRP A 718 -35.49 5.30 34.09
CA TRP A 718 -34.90 5.72 32.84
C TRP A 718 -33.62 4.93 32.49
N VAL A 719 -33.00 4.18 33.43
CA VAL A 719 -31.91 3.27 33.10
C VAL A 719 -32.50 1.96 32.57
N LYS A 720 -32.12 1.57 31.37
CA LYS A 720 -32.52 0.32 30.72
C LYS A 720 -31.33 -0.64 30.71
N LEU A 721 -31.54 -1.83 31.23
CA LEU A 721 -30.54 -2.89 31.32
C LEU A 721 -30.92 -4.07 30.41
N SER A 722 -29.92 -4.59 29.64
CA SER A 722 -30.09 -5.82 28.88
C SER A 722 -28.84 -6.67 29.01
N GLN A 723 -28.99 -7.98 29.22
CA GLN A 723 -27.93 -8.93 29.44
C GLN A 723 -27.53 -9.64 28.14
N ALA A 724 -26.25 -9.87 27.94
CA ALA A 724 -25.67 -10.64 26.86
C ALA A 724 -24.43 -11.41 27.37
N PRO A 725 -24.01 -12.49 26.70
CA PRO A 725 -22.68 -13.07 26.90
C PRO A 725 -21.57 -12.04 26.67
N ALA A 726 -20.46 -12.16 27.38
CA ALA A 726 -19.28 -11.35 27.07
C ALA A 726 -18.76 -11.66 25.66
N PRO A 727 -18.30 -10.65 24.90
CA PRO A 727 -17.92 -10.84 23.49
C PRO A 727 -16.56 -11.54 23.29
N ASP A 728 -15.92 -11.98 24.35
CA ASP A 728 -14.57 -12.57 24.36
C ASP A 728 -14.56 -14.12 24.42
N GLY A 729 -15.75 -14.74 24.40
CA GLY A 729 -15.95 -16.19 24.46
C GLY A 729 -15.73 -16.81 25.85
N SER A 730 -15.61 -15.99 26.89
CA SER A 730 -15.59 -16.45 28.29
C SER A 730 -16.99 -16.76 28.81
N ASN A 731 -17.07 -17.25 30.09
CA ASN A 731 -18.34 -17.43 30.77
C ASN A 731 -18.88 -16.14 31.41
N ASP A 732 -18.17 -15.03 31.28
CA ASP A 732 -18.55 -13.75 31.84
C ASP A 732 -19.79 -13.17 31.12
N GLN A 733 -20.48 -12.22 31.76
CA GLN A 733 -21.72 -11.65 31.25
C GLN A 733 -21.57 -10.15 31.09
N ARG A 734 -22.13 -9.61 29.99
CA ARG A 734 -22.18 -8.18 29.74
C ARG A 734 -23.59 -7.65 30.01
N ILE A 735 -23.68 -6.57 30.76
CA ILE A 735 -24.90 -5.80 30.96
C ILE A 735 -24.77 -4.52 30.11
N TRP A 736 -25.59 -4.41 29.12
CA TRP A 736 -25.72 -3.17 28.33
C TRP A 736 -26.58 -2.17 29.09
N VAL A 737 -26.14 -0.93 29.10
CA VAL A 737 -26.81 0.21 29.71
C VAL A 737 -27.24 1.19 28.63
N ASP A 738 -28.54 1.32 28.47
CA ASP A 738 -29.23 2.27 27.59
C ASP A 738 -30.05 3.26 28.43
N ILE A 739 -30.38 4.42 27.85
CA ILE A 739 -31.17 5.45 28.55
C ILE A 739 -32.53 5.65 27.86
N ASP A 740 -33.62 5.57 28.64
CA ASP A 740 -34.96 5.95 28.18
C ASP A 740 -35.14 7.48 28.34
N TRP A 741 -34.80 8.19 27.28
CA TRP A 741 -34.77 9.66 27.24
C TRP A 741 -36.13 10.30 27.51
N THR A 742 -37.25 9.56 27.34
CA THR A 742 -38.62 10.04 27.64
C THR A 742 -38.90 10.14 29.15
N ARG A 743 -38.07 9.54 29.97
CA ARG A 743 -38.22 9.47 31.40
C ARG A 743 -37.11 10.18 32.20
N VAL A 744 -36.11 10.70 31.55
CA VAL A 744 -35.04 11.47 32.22
C VAL A 744 -35.62 12.81 32.66
N PRO A 745 -35.49 13.20 33.94
CA PRO A 745 -35.93 14.52 34.40
C PRO A 745 -35.13 15.65 33.74
N VAL A 746 -35.81 16.74 33.40
CA VAL A 746 -35.17 17.95 32.89
C VAL A 746 -34.34 18.63 33.99
N GLY A 747 -33.17 19.14 33.59
CA GLY A 747 -32.26 19.86 34.53
C GLY A 747 -30.80 19.44 34.40
N SER A 748 -30.03 19.58 35.45
CA SER A 748 -28.63 19.14 35.50
C SER A 748 -28.51 17.63 35.32
N ALA A 749 -27.28 17.15 35.14
CA ALA A 749 -27.00 15.71 34.98
C ALA A 749 -27.67 14.88 36.08
N GLN A 750 -28.50 13.93 35.70
CA GLN A 750 -29.26 13.06 36.57
C GLN A 750 -28.43 11.82 36.93
N LEU A 751 -28.32 11.55 38.26
CA LEU A 751 -27.61 10.37 38.75
C LEU A 751 -28.55 9.17 38.78
N GLY A 752 -28.16 8.05 38.15
CA GLY A 752 -28.71 6.73 38.32
C GLY A 752 -27.69 5.78 38.93
N GLN A 753 -28.16 4.82 39.73
CA GLN A 753 -27.33 3.78 40.32
C GLN A 753 -27.76 2.40 39.80
N ILE A 754 -26.79 1.60 39.38
CA ILE A 754 -26.99 0.23 38.92
C ILE A 754 -26.30 -0.68 39.96
N THR A 755 -27.09 -1.54 40.60
CA THR A 755 -26.61 -2.45 41.61
C THR A 755 -26.43 -3.84 41.01
N VAL A 756 -25.22 -4.41 41.10
CA VAL A 756 -24.93 -5.80 40.76
C VAL A 756 -24.68 -6.55 42.05
N SER A 757 -25.37 -7.66 42.29
CA SER A 757 -25.31 -8.42 43.54
C SER A 757 -25.21 -9.93 43.30
N GLU A 758 -24.33 -10.63 44.00
CA GLU A 758 -24.25 -12.08 44.10
C GLU A 758 -24.00 -12.50 45.58
N GLY A 759 -24.93 -13.27 46.15
CA GLY A 759 -24.90 -13.59 47.58
C GLY A 759 -24.91 -12.32 48.44
N ASN A 760 -23.89 -12.19 49.30
CA ASN A 760 -23.71 -11.02 50.17
C ASN A 760 -22.82 -9.91 49.56
N GLN A 761 -22.29 -10.13 48.38
CA GLN A 761 -21.46 -9.15 47.69
C GLN A 761 -22.32 -8.19 46.85
N ARG A 762 -21.97 -6.90 46.87
CA ARG A 762 -22.68 -5.86 46.11
C ARG A 762 -21.70 -4.84 45.52
N VAL A 763 -21.88 -4.51 44.25
CA VAL A 763 -21.20 -3.38 43.60
C VAL A 763 -22.24 -2.41 43.06
N VAL A 764 -22.06 -1.11 43.31
CA VAL A 764 -22.96 -0.05 42.85
C VAL A 764 -22.23 0.81 41.81
N VAL A 765 -22.70 0.76 40.59
CA VAL A 765 -22.16 1.52 39.44
C VAL A 765 -22.99 2.77 39.22
N ARG A 766 -22.32 3.93 39.06
CA ARG A 766 -22.97 5.21 38.79
C ARG A 766 -23.13 5.43 37.30
N SER A 767 -24.27 6.04 36.90
CA SER A 767 -24.53 6.52 35.53
C SER A 767 -25.09 7.94 35.60
N TYR A 768 -24.59 8.82 34.75
CA TYR A 768 -25.09 10.19 34.62
C TYR A 768 -25.76 10.41 33.30
N ALA A 769 -26.99 10.96 33.27
CA ALA A 769 -27.71 11.25 32.05
C ALA A 769 -28.13 12.74 32.00
N THR A 770 -27.85 13.42 30.89
CA THR A 770 -28.21 14.83 30.66
C THR A 770 -29.16 14.93 29.46
N ILE A 771 -30.29 15.65 29.65
CA ILE A 771 -31.28 15.84 28.61
C ILE A 771 -31.18 17.25 28.01
N ALA A 772 -31.06 17.36 26.68
CA ALA A 772 -31.16 18.62 25.97
C ALA A 772 -32.63 19.07 25.87
N VAL A 773 -32.93 20.33 26.14
CA VAL A 773 -34.28 20.85 26.10
C VAL A 773 -34.39 22.14 25.28
N GLY A 774 -35.55 22.35 24.65
CA GLY A 774 -35.96 23.62 24.04
C GLY A 774 -34.91 24.19 23.05
N ASP A 775 -34.27 25.30 23.47
CA ASP A 775 -33.31 26.04 22.66
C ASP A 775 -32.00 25.25 22.41
N GLU A 776 -31.57 24.42 23.33
CA GLU A 776 -30.38 23.55 23.17
C GLU A 776 -30.60 22.54 22.03
N THR A 777 -31.75 21.89 21.99
CA THR A 777 -32.12 20.96 20.91
C THR A 777 -32.18 21.67 19.56
N ARG A 778 -32.75 22.90 19.54
CA ARG A 778 -32.80 23.72 18.32
C ARG A 778 -31.41 24.18 17.89
N ALA A 779 -30.57 24.59 18.81
CA ALA A 779 -29.20 25.00 18.54
C ALA A 779 -28.33 23.87 18.03
N ALA A 780 -28.48 22.64 18.55
CA ALA A 780 -27.77 21.47 18.09
C ALA A 780 -28.24 20.95 16.73
N ALA A 781 -29.42 21.34 16.25
CA ALA A 781 -29.98 20.84 15.00
C ALA A 781 -29.10 21.12 13.79
N GLY A 782 -28.79 20.08 13.03
CA GLY A 782 -27.93 20.12 11.85
C GLY A 782 -26.44 20.32 12.14
N ALA A 783 -26.00 20.27 13.41
CA ALA A 783 -24.60 20.40 13.83
C ALA A 783 -24.05 19.07 14.36
N PHE A 784 -22.72 18.94 14.41
CA PHE A 784 -22.03 17.89 15.15
C PHE A 784 -21.91 18.32 16.63
N GLY A 785 -22.06 17.39 17.55
CA GLY A 785 -21.88 17.65 18.97
C GLY A 785 -23.01 17.16 19.84
N GLY A 786 -22.80 17.19 21.15
CA GLY A 786 -23.71 16.74 22.20
C GLY A 786 -23.55 17.61 23.42
N GLN A 787 -24.13 17.18 24.57
CA GLN A 787 -24.01 17.89 25.81
C GLN A 787 -22.81 17.42 26.64
N THR A 788 -22.25 16.30 26.32
CA THR A 788 -21.12 15.69 27.04
C THR A 788 -20.10 15.04 26.11
N GLY A 789 -18.85 14.98 26.54
CA GLY A 789 -17.77 14.27 25.86
C GLY A 789 -17.20 14.99 24.64
N PRO A 790 -16.26 14.35 23.95
CA PRO A 790 -15.61 14.90 22.76
C PRO A 790 -16.55 14.86 21.55
N ILE A 791 -16.31 15.78 20.61
CA ILE A 791 -16.99 15.85 19.32
C ILE A 791 -16.00 15.37 18.25
N ALA A 792 -16.33 14.36 17.48
CA ALA A 792 -15.47 13.84 16.43
C ALA A 792 -16.26 13.59 15.15
N PHE A 793 -15.66 13.87 13.99
CA PHE A 793 -16.26 13.59 12.68
C PHE A 793 -15.18 13.44 11.61
N ASP A 794 -15.53 12.80 10.51
CA ASP A 794 -14.61 12.57 9.40
C ASP A 794 -14.50 13.83 8.52
N ALA A 795 -13.35 14.07 7.92
CA ALA A 795 -13.11 15.30 7.17
C ALA A 795 -14.03 15.50 5.96
N GLN A 796 -14.55 14.40 5.37
CA GLN A 796 -15.52 14.48 4.26
C GLN A 796 -16.92 14.93 4.69
N ASP A 797 -17.22 14.93 5.97
CA ASP A 797 -18.56 15.31 6.50
C ASP A 797 -18.79 16.83 6.50
N ALA A 798 -17.91 17.60 5.85
CA ALA A 798 -18.07 19.02 5.67
C ALA A 798 -19.42 19.37 5.04
N VAL A 799 -20.17 20.27 5.69
CA VAL A 799 -21.49 20.72 5.20
C VAL A 799 -21.33 21.69 4.05
N ARG A 800 -20.27 22.49 4.09
CA ARG A 800 -19.88 23.38 2.99
C ARG A 800 -18.41 23.16 2.62
N ASN A 801 -18.18 22.95 1.34
CA ASN A 801 -16.87 22.90 0.72
C ASN A 801 -16.75 24.09 -0.22
N ILE A 802 -16.10 25.14 0.26
CA ILE A 802 -15.97 26.41 -0.45
C ILE A 802 -14.67 26.41 -1.25
N PRO A 803 -14.74 26.47 -2.59
CA PRO A 803 -13.53 26.52 -3.40
C PRO A 803 -12.79 27.86 -3.21
N GLY A 804 -11.48 27.81 -3.29
CA GLY A 804 -10.64 28.99 -3.39
C GLY A 804 -10.50 29.47 -4.84
N LYS A 805 -9.75 30.55 -5.02
CA LYS A 805 -9.49 31.11 -6.37
C LYS A 805 -8.70 30.18 -7.28
N TYR A 806 -7.82 29.36 -6.73
CA TYR A 806 -6.88 28.53 -7.48
C TYR A 806 -6.88 27.06 -7.08
N ALA A 807 -7.68 26.68 -6.08
CA ALA A 807 -7.67 25.34 -5.49
C ALA A 807 -9.02 25.00 -4.86
N ARG A 808 -9.25 23.72 -4.62
CA ARG A 808 -10.43 23.21 -3.92
C ARG A 808 -10.06 21.97 -3.10
N TRP A 809 -10.79 21.72 -2.03
CA TRP A 809 -10.73 20.46 -1.30
C TRP A 809 -11.47 19.38 -2.09
N GLU A 810 -10.88 18.20 -2.17
CA GLU A 810 -11.49 17.00 -2.78
C GLU A 810 -11.34 15.80 -1.88
N TRP A 811 -12.31 14.89 -1.98
CA TRP A 811 -12.33 13.65 -1.25
C TRP A 811 -11.40 12.61 -1.91
N LEU A 812 -10.60 11.92 -1.08
CA LEU A 812 -9.85 10.72 -1.40
C LEU A 812 -10.59 9.51 -0.81
N PRO A 813 -11.30 8.72 -1.62
CA PRO A 813 -12.01 7.54 -1.13
C PRO A 813 -11.05 6.52 -0.51
N ASP A 814 -11.51 5.83 0.55
CA ASP A 814 -10.79 4.73 1.22
C ASP A 814 -9.40 5.04 1.73
N TYR A 815 -9.02 6.31 1.80
CA TYR A 815 -7.72 6.76 2.31
C TYR A 815 -7.67 6.77 3.84
N GLY A 816 -6.57 6.25 4.41
CA GLY A 816 -6.26 6.37 5.84
C GLY A 816 -7.10 5.47 6.76
N ARG A 817 -7.37 5.98 7.98
CA ARG A 817 -8.01 5.20 9.05
C ARG A 817 -9.54 5.15 8.96
N GLY A 818 -10.15 6.18 8.38
CA GLY A 818 -11.59 6.35 8.23
C GLY A 818 -12.11 5.96 6.82
N PRO A 819 -13.33 6.37 6.43
CA PRO A 819 -13.90 6.06 5.12
C PRO A 819 -13.18 6.75 3.96
N GLY A 820 -12.38 7.78 4.25
CA GLY A 820 -11.58 8.53 3.30
C GLY A 820 -10.91 9.73 3.97
N ALA A 821 -10.39 10.64 3.16
CA ALA A 821 -9.75 11.86 3.62
C ALA A 821 -9.99 13.04 2.65
N MET A 822 -9.77 14.27 3.12
CA MET A 822 -9.85 15.46 2.29
C MET A 822 -8.45 16.03 2.04
N THR A 823 -8.14 16.37 0.80
CA THR A 823 -6.92 17.07 0.41
C THR A 823 -7.19 18.09 -0.69
N VAL A 824 -6.22 18.96 -0.96
CA VAL A 824 -6.41 20.07 -1.89
C VAL A 824 -5.86 19.75 -3.28
N PHE A 825 -6.65 20.07 -4.31
CA PHE A 825 -6.25 20.01 -5.71
C PHE A 825 -6.36 21.38 -6.40
N PRO A 826 -5.45 21.64 -7.36
CA PRO A 826 -4.29 20.84 -7.73
C PRO A 826 -3.24 20.83 -6.58
N VAL A 827 -2.52 19.71 -6.44
CA VAL A 827 -1.47 19.53 -5.41
C VAL A 827 -0.31 20.51 -5.57
N THR A 828 -0.21 21.16 -6.74
CA THR A 828 0.75 22.21 -7.08
C THR A 828 0.23 23.63 -6.77
N ALA A 829 -0.93 23.77 -6.14
CA ALA A 829 -1.50 25.04 -5.77
C ALA A 829 -0.51 25.87 -4.92
N ARG A 830 -0.62 27.18 -5.03
CA ARG A 830 0.20 28.13 -4.26
C ARG A 830 -0.52 28.53 -2.99
N THR A 831 0.26 28.87 -1.97
CA THR A 831 -0.26 29.58 -0.79
C THR A 831 -0.97 30.86 -1.25
N ALA A 832 -2.16 31.12 -0.70
CA ALA A 832 -2.99 32.27 -1.01
C ALA A 832 -3.44 32.97 0.28
N PRO A 833 -3.85 34.25 0.22
CA PRO A 833 -4.56 34.92 1.34
C PRO A 833 -5.80 34.10 1.73
N PHE A 834 -6.17 34.07 3.01
CA PHE A 834 -7.31 33.28 3.50
C PHE A 834 -8.62 33.52 2.76
N ALA A 835 -8.87 34.72 2.31
CA ALA A 835 -10.06 35.10 1.53
C ALA A 835 -10.13 34.36 0.17
N ASP A 836 -8.98 34.00 -0.42
CA ASP A 836 -8.84 33.33 -1.71
C ASP A 836 -8.59 31.83 -1.54
N SER A 837 -8.42 31.34 -0.30
CA SER A 837 -8.09 29.93 0.00
C SER A 837 -9.34 29.06 0.09
N PRO A 838 -9.28 27.79 -0.38
CA PRO A 838 -10.38 26.87 -0.20
C PRO A 838 -10.53 26.47 1.27
N ARG A 839 -11.77 26.26 1.70
CA ARG A 839 -12.07 25.86 3.07
C ARG A 839 -13.21 24.87 3.16
N LEU A 840 -13.12 24.04 4.19
CA LEU A 840 -14.18 23.13 4.64
C LEU A 840 -14.86 23.75 5.85
N GLU A 841 -16.18 23.68 5.93
CA GLU A 841 -16.95 24.25 7.03
C GLU A 841 -17.89 23.20 7.65
N TYR A 842 -17.84 23.13 8.98
CA TYR A 842 -18.55 22.14 9.80
C TYR A 842 -19.35 22.89 10.87
N PRO A 843 -20.69 22.83 10.88
CA PRO A 843 -21.48 23.34 11.98
C PRO A 843 -21.28 22.46 13.22
N VAL A 844 -20.78 23.04 14.31
CA VAL A 844 -20.50 22.38 15.57
C VAL A 844 -21.32 23.00 16.68
N TYR A 845 -21.96 22.17 17.51
CA TYR A 845 -22.67 22.60 18.71
C TYR A 845 -21.78 22.38 19.94
N PHE A 846 -21.48 23.46 20.64
CA PHE A 846 -20.79 23.43 21.93
C PHE A 846 -21.79 23.62 23.07
N ALA A 847 -21.77 22.72 24.04
CA ALA A 847 -22.65 22.77 25.19
C ALA A 847 -22.18 23.75 26.28
N SER A 848 -20.93 24.20 26.22
CA SER A 848 -20.32 25.11 27.22
C SER A 848 -19.42 26.15 26.59
N ALA A 849 -19.34 27.32 27.21
CA ALA A 849 -18.28 28.30 26.98
C ALA A 849 -16.94 27.75 27.48
N GLY A 850 -15.85 28.17 26.86
CA GLY A 850 -14.52 27.77 27.31
C GLY A 850 -13.47 27.70 26.24
N THR A 851 -12.36 27.09 26.60
CA THR A 851 -11.23 26.80 25.69
C THR A 851 -11.32 25.36 25.25
N TRP A 852 -11.47 25.15 23.94
CA TRP A 852 -11.53 23.82 23.32
C TRP A 852 -10.28 23.53 22.53
N GLN A 853 -9.80 22.30 22.58
CA GLN A 853 -8.77 21.80 21.69
C GLN A 853 -9.43 21.29 20.41
N VAL A 854 -8.77 21.53 19.26
CA VAL A 854 -9.17 20.99 17.95
C VAL A 854 -7.99 20.21 17.40
N ASP A 855 -8.10 18.90 17.37
CA ASP A 855 -7.12 18.01 16.77
C ASP A 855 -7.53 17.66 15.34
N LEU A 856 -6.69 18.04 14.37
CA LEU A 856 -6.79 17.55 13.02
C LEU A 856 -5.91 16.28 12.90
N VAL A 857 -6.53 15.14 12.68
CA VAL A 857 -5.84 13.90 12.36
C VAL A 857 -5.54 13.90 10.87
N THR A 858 -4.27 13.98 10.50
CA THR A 858 -3.80 14.05 9.11
C THR A 858 -3.00 12.81 8.74
N ALA A 859 -2.77 12.60 7.43
CA ALA A 859 -1.73 11.69 6.99
C ALA A 859 -0.34 12.16 7.47
N PRO A 860 0.65 11.26 7.59
CA PRO A 860 2.02 11.61 7.98
C PRO A 860 2.83 12.26 6.86
N THR A 861 2.18 13.01 5.95
CA THR A 861 2.81 13.71 4.82
C THR A 861 3.98 14.55 5.29
N LEU A 862 5.11 14.46 4.59
CA LEU A 862 6.33 15.21 4.89
C LEU A 862 6.36 16.56 4.18
N ASP A 863 7.24 17.46 4.63
CA ASP A 863 7.56 18.73 3.94
C ASP A 863 8.43 18.43 2.70
N ASN A 864 7.77 17.87 1.70
CA ASN A 864 8.42 17.29 0.52
C ASN A 864 8.77 18.32 -0.56
N TYR A 865 8.43 19.60 -0.39
CA TYR A 865 8.74 20.64 -1.36
C TYR A 865 9.53 21.77 -0.70
N PRO A 866 10.77 22.05 -1.15
CA PRO A 866 11.63 23.07 -0.54
C PRO A 866 10.97 24.45 -0.50
N GLY A 867 11.04 25.10 0.66
CA GLY A 867 10.49 26.45 0.89
C GLY A 867 9.02 26.51 1.30
N ARG A 868 8.36 25.35 1.50
CA ARG A 868 7.06 25.24 2.19
C ARG A 868 7.27 24.95 3.66
N GLU A 869 6.27 25.28 4.46
CA GLU A 869 6.24 24.93 5.89
C GLU A 869 5.16 23.88 6.19
N LEU A 870 4.40 23.50 5.17
CA LEU A 870 3.28 22.56 5.26
C LEU A 870 2.31 22.96 6.37
N ALA A 871 1.54 24.01 6.13
CA ALA A 871 0.65 24.64 7.10
C ALA A 871 -0.83 24.50 6.72
N VAL A 872 -1.68 24.47 7.74
CA VAL A 872 -3.14 24.55 7.62
C VAL A 872 -3.66 25.53 8.69
N ALA A 873 -4.80 26.14 8.45
CA ALA A 873 -5.42 27.05 9.42
C ALA A 873 -6.80 26.57 9.86
N VAL A 874 -7.15 26.92 11.11
CA VAL A 874 -8.46 26.65 11.72
C VAL A 874 -9.04 27.96 12.25
N ALA A 875 -10.35 28.16 12.07
CA ALA A 875 -11.08 29.26 12.64
C ALA A 875 -12.48 28.84 13.10
N ILE A 876 -13.07 29.56 14.04
CA ILE A 876 -14.48 29.47 14.39
C ILE A 876 -15.17 30.75 13.88
N ASP A 877 -16.27 30.57 13.14
CA ASP A 877 -17.03 31.66 12.52
C ASP A 877 -16.10 32.64 11.78
N ASP A 878 -16.12 33.94 12.16
CA ASP A 878 -15.30 34.97 11.55
C ASP A 878 -14.06 35.36 12.39
N ASP A 879 -13.66 34.49 13.33
CA ASP A 879 -12.43 34.69 14.09
C ASP A 879 -11.20 34.68 13.19
N THR A 880 -10.13 35.34 13.63
CA THR A 880 -8.84 35.29 12.93
C THR A 880 -8.32 33.86 12.87
N PRO A 881 -8.05 33.31 11.64
CA PRO A 881 -7.57 31.93 11.50
C PRO A 881 -6.25 31.69 12.23
N GLN A 882 -6.19 30.60 12.99
CA GLN A 882 -4.97 30.11 13.63
C GLN A 882 -4.23 29.23 12.66
N VAL A 883 -2.95 29.49 12.42
CA VAL A 883 -2.09 28.72 11.53
C VAL A 883 -1.24 27.75 12.34
N ALA A 884 -1.32 26.48 12.05
CA ALA A 884 -0.37 25.50 12.54
C ALA A 884 0.47 24.96 11.38
N ARG A 885 1.76 24.77 11.66
CA ARG A 885 2.72 24.15 10.74
C ARG A 885 2.93 22.71 11.15
N VAL A 886 2.96 21.82 10.16
CA VAL A 886 3.29 20.42 10.42
C VAL A 886 4.68 20.30 11.06
N PHE A 887 5.59 21.18 10.66
CA PHE A 887 6.97 21.19 11.12
C PHE A 887 7.37 22.53 11.70
N THR A 888 7.69 22.54 12.98
CA THR A 888 8.36 23.66 13.63
C THR A 888 9.89 23.54 13.46
N PRO A 889 10.69 24.58 13.70
CA PRO A 889 12.16 24.45 13.68
C PRO A 889 12.71 23.33 14.57
N THR A 890 12.10 23.13 15.74
CA THR A 890 12.44 22.04 16.68
C THR A 890 12.06 20.65 16.17
N THR A 891 10.87 20.51 15.57
CA THR A 891 10.42 19.23 15.01
C THR A 891 11.06 18.94 13.65
N ARG A 892 11.54 19.95 12.93
CA ARG A 892 12.29 19.79 11.68
C ARG A 892 13.65 19.13 11.90
N ALA A 893 14.31 19.39 13.01
CA ALA A 893 15.51 18.65 13.42
C ALA A 893 15.23 17.18 13.73
N ASP A 894 14.04 16.85 14.19
CA ASP A 894 13.57 15.50 14.57
C ASP A 894 12.92 14.73 13.39
N GLN A 895 12.79 15.36 12.21
CA GLN A 895 12.45 14.68 10.94
C GLN A 895 13.59 13.85 10.36
N THR A 896 14.70 13.77 11.07
CA THR A 896 15.71 12.80 10.71
C THR A 896 15.07 11.43 10.70
N PHE A 897 15.36 10.68 9.66
CA PHE A 897 14.92 9.33 9.32
C PHE A 897 14.77 8.33 10.50
N LEU A 898 15.32 8.62 11.68
CA LEU A 898 15.24 7.83 12.91
C LEU A 898 14.73 8.64 14.11
N GLY A 899 14.19 9.84 13.88
CA GLY A 899 13.68 10.69 14.97
C GLY A 899 12.45 10.10 15.63
N LYS A 900 12.36 10.19 16.95
CA LYS A 900 11.25 9.67 17.76
C LYS A 900 9.87 10.16 17.28
N TYR A 901 9.80 11.43 16.84
CA TYR A 901 8.58 12.03 16.32
C TYR A 901 8.17 11.43 14.97
N HIS A 902 9.12 11.22 14.07
CA HIS A 902 8.89 10.56 12.79
C HIS A 902 8.41 9.12 12.99
N TYR A 903 9.10 8.35 13.84
CA TYR A 903 8.73 6.98 14.16
C TYR A 903 7.26 6.86 14.63
N LYS A 904 6.83 7.73 15.56
CA LYS A 904 5.46 7.73 16.04
C LYS A 904 4.44 7.94 14.91
N ASN A 905 4.61 9.00 14.12
CA ASN A 905 3.68 9.34 13.05
C ASN A 905 3.58 8.24 11.98
N THR A 906 4.71 7.65 11.61
CA THR A 906 4.75 6.61 10.58
C THR A 906 4.24 5.25 11.09
N SER A 907 4.55 4.88 12.34
CA SER A 907 4.03 3.65 12.93
C SER A 907 2.50 3.69 13.13
N GLU A 908 1.96 4.86 13.42
CA GLU A 908 0.52 5.10 13.59
C GLU A 908 -0.19 5.43 12.26
N ASN A 909 0.55 5.63 11.16
CA ASN A 909 0.04 6.08 9.87
C ASN A 909 -0.88 7.32 9.98
N ALA A 910 -0.59 8.19 10.93
CA ALA A 910 -1.33 9.41 11.21
C ALA A 910 -0.47 10.41 11.99
N ARG A 911 -0.83 11.67 11.86
CA ARG A 911 -0.27 12.78 12.63
C ARG A 911 -1.40 13.61 13.19
N THR A 912 -1.25 14.13 14.41
CA THR A 912 -2.21 15.08 14.99
C THR A 912 -1.63 16.47 14.98
N MET A 913 -2.39 17.41 14.41
CA MET A 913 -2.11 18.85 14.46
C MET A 913 -3.13 19.47 15.41
N ARG A 914 -2.65 20.17 16.46
CA ARG A 914 -3.49 20.71 17.54
C ARG A 914 -3.65 22.21 17.44
N PHE A 915 -4.90 22.66 17.60
CA PHE A 915 -5.30 24.05 17.69
C PHE A 915 -6.09 24.27 18.96
N THR A 916 -6.21 25.54 19.37
CA THR A 916 -7.00 25.94 20.53
C THR A 916 -7.99 27.00 20.10
N VAL A 917 -9.28 26.78 20.30
CA VAL A 917 -10.33 27.72 19.98
C VAL A 917 -11.05 28.19 21.24
N LYS A 918 -11.54 29.44 21.25
CA LYS A 918 -12.32 29.99 22.34
C LYS A 918 -13.79 30.04 21.95
N VAL A 919 -14.63 29.40 22.70
CA VAL A 919 -16.08 29.36 22.52
C VAL A 919 -16.70 30.34 23.52
N PRO A 920 -17.36 31.43 23.08
CA PRO A 920 -17.87 32.47 23.97
C PRO A 920 -19.05 32.02 24.84
N GLY A 921 -19.84 31.06 24.33
CA GLY A 921 -21.02 30.54 25.03
C GLY A 921 -21.55 29.26 24.41
N PRO A 922 -22.51 28.59 25.09
CA PRO A 922 -23.22 27.49 24.45
C PRO A 922 -23.88 27.93 23.16
N GLY A 923 -23.76 27.09 22.11
CA GLY A 923 -24.35 27.46 20.82
C GLY A 923 -23.75 26.69 19.65
N LYS A 924 -24.26 27.04 18.46
CA LYS A 924 -23.80 26.51 17.18
C LYS A 924 -22.83 27.50 16.54
N TYR A 925 -21.70 26.98 16.09
CA TYR A 925 -20.61 27.73 15.46
C TYR A 925 -20.14 26.98 14.21
N ASP A 926 -19.59 27.69 13.24
CA ASP A 926 -18.99 27.09 12.03
C ASP A 926 -17.47 26.91 12.25
N LEU A 927 -17.04 25.66 12.40
CA LEU A 927 -15.60 25.34 12.38
C LEU A 927 -15.13 25.35 10.92
N LYS A 928 -14.07 26.11 10.64
CA LYS A 928 -13.49 26.26 9.31
C LYS A 928 -12.10 25.66 9.28
N ILE A 929 -11.82 24.78 8.30
CA ILE A 929 -10.47 24.27 7.98
C ILE A 929 -10.06 24.93 6.67
N ILE A 930 -9.00 25.73 6.69
CA ILE A 930 -8.59 26.60 5.59
C ILE A 930 -7.21 26.16 5.10
N MET A 931 -7.07 25.97 3.80
CA MET A 931 -5.77 25.67 3.19
C MET A 931 -4.82 26.86 3.41
N VAL A 932 -3.61 26.55 3.87
CA VAL A 932 -2.44 27.43 3.77
C VAL A 932 -1.53 26.88 2.70
N ASP A 933 -1.08 25.64 2.87
CA ASP A 933 -0.31 24.90 1.88
C ASP A 933 -1.11 23.68 1.37
N PRO A 934 -0.98 23.29 0.10
CA PRO A 934 -1.55 22.04 -0.40
C PRO A 934 -0.81 20.81 0.15
N THR A 935 -1.26 19.62 -0.19
CA THR A 935 -0.66 18.31 0.17
C THR A 935 -0.88 17.85 1.61
N ILE A 936 -1.55 18.63 2.45
CA ILE A 936 -2.06 18.14 3.73
C ILE A 936 -3.32 17.29 3.45
N VAL A 937 -3.33 16.08 3.99
CA VAL A 937 -4.46 15.15 3.86
C VAL A 937 -5.13 15.01 5.22
N VAL A 938 -6.32 15.59 5.38
CA VAL A 938 -7.09 15.58 6.63
C VAL A 938 -8.02 14.40 6.65
N GLN A 939 -7.93 13.55 7.69
CA GLN A 939 -8.74 12.35 7.86
C GLN A 939 -9.92 12.59 8.81
N LYS A 940 -9.65 13.17 9.99
CA LYS A 940 -10.63 13.30 11.08
C LYS A 940 -10.39 14.58 11.87
N ILE A 941 -11.47 15.12 12.43
CA ILE A 941 -11.45 16.26 13.34
C ILE A 941 -11.95 15.79 14.70
N VAL A 942 -11.27 16.20 15.79
CA VAL A 942 -11.67 15.90 17.16
C VAL A 942 -11.61 17.19 17.99
N LEU A 943 -12.74 17.55 18.61
CA LEU A 943 -12.84 18.69 19.51
C LEU A 943 -13.10 18.22 20.94
N TYR A 944 -12.43 18.82 21.92
CA TYR A 944 -12.56 18.44 23.30
C TYR A 944 -12.11 19.58 24.25
N ASP A 945 -12.71 19.64 25.46
CA ASP A 945 -12.38 20.58 26.52
C ASP A 945 -11.73 19.93 27.74
N SER A 946 -11.65 18.60 27.75
CA SER A 946 -11.09 17.77 28.81
C SER A 946 -10.20 16.65 28.21
N ALA A 947 -9.37 16.00 29.03
CA ALA A 947 -8.47 14.96 28.55
C ALA A 947 -9.25 13.82 27.87
N LEU A 948 -8.79 13.42 26.68
CA LEU A 948 -9.35 12.28 25.96
C LEU A 948 -8.89 10.97 26.61
N PRO A 949 -9.77 9.96 26.69
CA PRO A 949 -9.37 8.60 27.02
C PRO A 949 -8.36 8.04 26.02
N ASP A 950 -7.37 7.29 26.51
CA ASP A 950 -6.35 6.67 25.65
C ASP A 950 -6.97 5.68 24.68
N SER A 951 -6.70 5.89 23.38
CA SER A 951 -7.16 5.03 22.30
C SER A 951 -6.34 5.25 21.03
N TYR A 952 -6.29 4.26 20.17
CA TYR A 952 -5.52 4.31 18.93
C TYR A 952 -6.18 5.20 17.86
N PHE A 953 -7.51 5.08 17.69
CA PHE A 953 -8.28 5.82 16.68
C PHE A 953 -8.92 7.10 17.21
N GLY A 954 -8.84 7.35 18.50
CA GLY A 954 -9.59 8.41 19.16
C GLY A 954 -11.10 8.12 19.25
N PRO A 955 -11.90 9.10 19.71
CA PRO A 955 -13.34 8.91 19.88
C PRO A 955 -14.02 8.53 18.55
N PRO A 956 -15.06 7.69 18.57
CA PRO A 956 -15.89 7.41 17.39
C PRO A 956 -16.51 8.68 16.82
N SER A 957 -16.85 8.66 15.52
CA SER A 957 -17.50 9.81 14.87
C SER A 957 -18.86 10.08 15.51
N THR A 958 -19.06 11.32 15.93
CA THR A 958 -20.33 11.85 16.43
C THR A 958 -21.28 12.05 15.24
N PRO A 959 -22.47 11.48 15.21
CA PRO A 959 -23.41 11.72 14.15
C PRO A 959 -23.81 13.21 14.07
N ARG A 960 -24.00 13.71 12.86
CA ARG A 960 -24.62 15.03 12.71
C ARG A 960 -26.08 14.98 13.13
N ASN A 961 -26.49 15.89 14.00
CA ASN A 961 -27.88 15.97 14.46
C ASN A 961 -28.84 16.25 13.29
N PRO A 962 -30.07 15.70 13.29
CA PRO A 962 -31.07 16.03 12.29
C PRO A 962 -31.30 17.54 12.20
N PRO A 963 -31.59 18.09 11.01
CA PRO A 963 -32.06 19.48 10.89
C PRO A 963 -33.31 19.72 11.75
N ALA A 964 -33.51 20.94 12.21
CA ALA A 964 -34.79 21.33 12.81
C ALA A 964 -35.90 21.22 11.74
N HIS A 965 -37.01 20.57 12.05
CA HIS A 965 -38.19 20.51 11.21
C HIS A 965 -38.93 21.85 11.23
#